data_06f70956aec7b0a3fcc28b4e5c540393
#
_entry.id   06f70956aec7b0a3fcc28b4e5c540393
#
_cell.length_a   1.000
_cell.length_b   1.000
_cell.length_c   1.000
_cell.angle_alpha   90.00
_cell.angle_beta   90.00
_cell.angle_gamma   90.00
#
_symmetry.space_group_name_H-M   'P 1'
#
loop_
_entity.id
_entity.type
_entity.pdbx_description
1 polymer ?
#
loop_
_entity_poly.entity_id
_entity_poly.type
_entity_poly.pdbx_seq_one_letter_code
_entity_poly.pdbx_strand_id
1 'polypeptide(L)'
;MPRRRVWLGVGIAAVAASVIFAVSALSRAGHAEREARAAVAAAGSHPAAPRELARVIPQGWDLLPARAAFSDFALRGGQLVLAGAAGLEVRNPDGSLAARYRAGGELPPAPLTRIAARTPEELWIGTRGAGVLLFDGRRIRQVLPPDPAQARVSALLPLASGRVLIGTDDAGVFAYDGAAWARFHDALAGLAVTDLAGDEGDLWIATRDRGLLRWRAGTLAAAGPEQGLPDKQVLALAMRGAALYAGTPLGVAELRDGKVVRRIAEGRFAQALEASPESQSARLWIGTLEEGVVEAPLAAAGGRVRAPRSSMCAGCSVRRLRAREDGLLVLTDDRLLHVAGGRSAVLAAAPPGALADRNVSALAADAAGRLWIGYFDRGLEIAEPGFTRTAHLEKEPVYCVNRIVATGAGAVVATANGLALFDASGSLQRVLTRADGLIANHATDVLAGPEGSLTIATPAGITFFGRGGAASLYAFHGLVHNHVYALAAGGGRLVAGTLGGVSTIDEGRVTASYTTANSSLGHNWITALARDGEEWVAGTYGAGVLRLDRDGRWRSSPDWQGRGEINPHALRVTPAAIYAGTLGQGLAIYRRATGRWTFWKDNLPSLSVTAIELSGGVLYLGTDNGLVRVPEARLLAP
;
A
#
# COMPACT_ATOMS: atom_id res chain seq x y z
N MET A 1 -27.68 -30.39 -24.59
CA MET A 1 -26.50 -29.64 -24.08
C MET A 1 -26.79 -28.18 -23.60
N PRO A 2 -27.88 -27.86 -22.89
CA PRO A 2 -28.03 -26.49 -22.32
C PRO A 2 -27.80 -26.43 -20.80
N ARG A 3 -27.68 -27.54 -20.06
CA ARG A 3 -27.57 -27.50 -18.60
C ARG A 3 -26.20 -27.13 -18.02
N ARG A 4 -25.10 -27.28 -18.76
CA ARG A 4 -23.74 -26.92 -18.27
C ARG A 4 -23.46 -25.41 -18.22
N ARG A 5 -24.11 -24.61 -19.08
CA ARG A 5 -23.90 -23.12 -19.10
C ARG A 5 -24.59 -22.41 -17.95
N VAL A 6 -25.68 -22.96 -17.41
CA VAL A 6 -26.42 -22.36 -16.28
C VAL A 6 -25.64 -22.50 -14.97
N TRP A 7 -24.96 -23.63 -14.75
CA TRP A 7 -24.16 -23.83 -13.54
C TRP A 7 -22.85 -23.02 -13.50
N LEU A 8 -22.26 -22.77 -14.66
CA LEU A 8 -21.08 -21.87 -14.75
C LEU A 8 -21.47 -20.42 -14.42
N GLY A 9 -22.63 -19.95 -14.89
CA GLY A 9 -23.15 -18.62 -14.58
C GLY A 9 -23.50 -18.42 -13.10
N VAL A 10 -24.05 -19.43 -12.45
CA VAL A 10 -24.41 -19.39 -11.02
C VAL A 10 -23.14 -19.41 -10.14
N GLY A 11 -22.12 -20.18 -10.53
CA GLY A 11 -20.83 -20.21 -9.81
C GLY A 11 -20.09 -18.87 -9.88
N ILE A 12 -20.03 -18.25 -11.06
CA ILE A 12 -19.40 -16.93 -11.26
C ILE A 12 -20.20 -15.83 -10.54
N ALA A 13 -21.53 -15.89 -10.57
CA ALA A 13 -22.38 -14.93 -9.84
C ALA A 13 -22.23 -15.06 -8.31
N ALA A 14 -22.07 -16.28 -7.78
CA ALA A 14 -21.87 -16.50 -6.34
C ALA A 14 -20.49 -16.01 -5.87
N VAL A 15 -19.44 -16.23 -6.66
CA VAL A 15 -18.09 -15.72 -6.35
C VAL A 15 -18.05 -14.19 -6.47
N ALA A 16 -18.66 -13.63 -7.52
CA ALA A 16 -18.79 -12.17 -7.67
C ALA A 16 -19.62 -11.56 -6.53
N ALA A 17 -20.72 -12.19 -6.13
CA ALA A 17 -21.54 -11.74 -5.00
C ALA A 17 -20.77 -11.81 -3.67
N SER A 18 -19.95 -12.85 -3.43
CA SER A 18 -19.13 -12.97 -2.22
C SER A 18 -18.01 -11.94 -2.18
N VAL A 19 -17.36 -11.66 -3.31
CA VAL A 19 -16.35 -10.59 -3.42
C VAL A 19 -17.00 -9.22 -3.27
N ILE A 20 -18.14 -8.98 -3.91
CA ILE A 20 -18.90 -7.73 -3.79
C ILE A 20 -19.42 -7.55 -2.35
N PHE A 21 -19.85 -8.62 -1.67
CA PHE A 21 -20.31 -8.56 -0.29
C PHE A 21 -19.15 -8.31 0.69
N ALA A 22 -17.99 -8.94 0.49
CA ALA A 22 -16.78 -8.68 1.27
C ALA A 22 -16.25 -7.25 1.03
N VAL A 23 -16.19 -6.80 -0.21
CA VAL A 23 -15.81 -5.42 -0.56
C VAL A 23 -16.84 -4.42 -0.03
N SER A 24 -18.14 -4.72 -0.08
CA SER A 24 -19.18 -3.84 0.47
C SER A 24 -19.25 -3.85 1.99
N ALA A 25 -18.89 -4.95 2.66
CA ALA A 25 -18.77 -5.02 4.12
C ALA A 25 -17.53 -4.28 4.61
N LEU A 26 -16.38 -4.43 3.93
CA LEU A 26 -15.17 -3.64 4.17
C LEU A 26 -15.39 -2.14 3.88
N SER A 27 -16.14 -1.83 2.83
CA SER A 27 -16.54 -0.45 2.51
C SER A 27 -17.48 0.14 3.58
N ARG A 28 -18.43 -0.63 4.11
CA ARG A 28 -19.36 -0.17 5.17
C ARG A 28 -18.66 -0.05 6.53
N ALA A 29 -17.77 -0.99 6.90
CA ALA A 29 -16.97 -0.87 8.10
C ALA A 29 -16.02 0.34 8.02
N GLY A 30 -15.38 0.55 6.88
CA GLY A 30 -14.58 1.75 6.61
C GLY A 30 -15.41 3.04 6.55
N HIS A 31 -16.71 2.97 6.22
CA HIS A 31 -17.61 4.13 6.23
C HIS A 31 -18.03 4.49 7.66
N ALA A 32 -18.44 3.52 8.47
CA ALA A 32 -18.80 3.72 9.86
C ALA A 32 -17.60 4.20 10.71
N GLU A 33 -16.41 3.68 10.44
CA GLU A 33 -15.19 4.14 11.09
C GLU A 33 -14.82 5.57 10.65
N ARG A 34 -15.02 5.93 9.37
CA ARG A 34 -14.84 7.30 8.86
C ARG A 34 -15.84 8.27 9.48
N GLU A 35 -17.11 7.89 9.63
CA GLU A 35 -18.14 8.71 10.27
C GLU A 35 -17.87 8.91 11.77
N ALA A 36 -17.43 7.87 12.48
CA ALA A 36 -17.04 7.98 13.89
C ALA A 36 -15.82 8.88 14.07
N ARG A 37 -14.81 8.78 13.18
CA ARG A 37 -13.63 9.65 13.18
C ARG A 37 -13.98 11.09 12.77
N ALA A 38 -14.90 11.29 11.84
CA ALA A 38 -15.38 12.63 11.47
C ALA A 38 -16.07 13.33 12.64
N ALA A 39 -16.83 12.59 13.46
CA ALA A 39 -17.47 13.12 14.66
C ALA A 39 -16.47 13.53 15.75
N VAL A 40 -15.35 12.79 15.90
CA VAL A 40 -14.27 13.12 16.84
C VAL A 40 -13.41 14.30 16.36
N ALA A 41 -13.28 14.48 15.05
CA ALA A 41 -12.46 15.54 14.44
C ALA A 41 -13.18 16.91 14.36
N ALA A 42 -14.42 17.04 14.80
CA ALA A 42 -15.22 18.27 14.78
C ALA A 42 -14.78 19.36 15.79
N ALA A 43 -13.71 19.13 16.55
CA ALA A 43 -13.26 20.05 17.59
C ALA A 43 -12.06 20.90 17.13
N GLY A 44 -12.32 22.10 16.60
CA GLY A 44 -11.44 23.26 16.66
C GLY A 44 -10.07 23.19 15.95
N SER A 45 -9.37 24.30 15.92
CA SER A 45 -7.96 24.37 15.52
C SER A 45 -7.06 23.81 16.63
N HIS A 46 -6.04 23.03 16.25
CA HIS A 46 -5.09 22.46 17.19
C HIS A 46 -3.69 23.05 16.95
N PRO A 47 -2.96 23.45 18.01
CA PRO A 47 -1.58 23.86 17.87
C PRO A 47 -0.73 22.72 17.28
N ALA A 48 0.00 22.99 16.22
CA ALA A 48 0.84 22.02 15.52
C ALA A 48 2.19 22.68 15.15
N ALA A 49 3.02 22.91 16.15
CA ALA A 49 4.33 23.52 15.93
C ALA A 49 5.26 22.57 15.16
N PRO A 50 6.04 23.06 14.18
CA PRO A 50 7.03 22.28 13.48
C PRO A 50 8.10 21.76 14.45
N ARG A 51 8.42 20.46 14.36
CA ARG A 51 9.48 19.81 15.14
C ARG A 51 10.66 19.49 14.24
N GLU A 52 11.87 19.80 14.66
CA GLU A 52 13.06 19.32 13.95
C GLU A 52 13.14 17.79 14.05
N LEU A 53 13.40 17.15 12.92
CA LEU A 53 13.70 15.72 12.90
C LEU A 53 15.17 15.55 13.26
N ALA A 54 15.43 14.84 14.36
CA ALA A 54 16.77 14.44 14.73
C ALA A 54 17.32 13.47 13.67
N ARG A 55 18.54 13.74 13.21
CA ARG A 55 19.23 12.88 12.25
C ARG A 55 19.71 11.63 12.98
N VAL A 56 18.90 10.58 13.01
CA VAL A 56 19.25 9.29 13.60
C VAL A 56 19.39 8.28 12.47
N ILE A 57 20.60 7.98 12.06
CA ILE A 57 20.90 6.79 11.25
C ILE A 57 21.52 5.77 12.20
N PRO A 58 20.79 4.75 12.64
CA PRO A 58 21.37 3.70 13.47
C PRO A 58 22.37 2.88 12.63
N GLN A 59 23.52 2.65 13.19
CA GLN A 59 24.48 1.71 12.59
C GLN A 59 23.89 0.29 12.59
N GLY A 60 24.00 -0.40 11.45
CA GLY A 60 23.66 -1.81 11.29
C GLY A 60 22.22 -2.12 10.90
N TRP A 61 21.45 -1.13 10.50
CA TRP A 61 20.20 -1.29 9.79
C TRP A 61 20.42 -1.08 8.29
N ASP A 62 20.08 -2.08 7.51
CA ASP A 62 20.10 -1.95 6.05
C ASP A 62 18.68 -1.87 5.55
N LEU A 63 18.32 -0.71 5.04
CA LEU A 63 17.09 -0.51 4.31
C LEU A 63 17.31 -0.90 2.86
N LEU A 64 16.55 -1.88 2.39
CA LEU A 64 16.51 -2.33 1.00
C LEU A 64 15.27 -1.73 0.34
N PRO A 65 15.41 -0.59 -0.34
CA PRO A 65 14.28 0.02 -1.01
C PRO A 65 13.93 -0.78 -2.26
N ALA A 66 12.66 -0.80 -2.60
CA ALA A 66 12.23 -1.10 -3.95
C ALA A 66 12.85 -0.12 -4.94
N ARG A 67 12.79 -0.44 -6.23
CA ARG A 67 13.00 0.59 -7.27
C ARG A 67 12.19 1.80 -6.85
N ALA A 68 12.88 2.93 -6.69
CA ALA A 68 12.25 4.12 -6.16
C ALA A 68 11.11 4.54 -7.08
N ALA A 69 9.87 4.31 -6.67
CA ALA A 69 8.75 4.93 -7.33
C ALA A 69 8.70 6.39 -6.86
N PHE A 70 8.99 7.29 -7.77
CA PHE A 70 8.79 8.71 -7.54
C PHE A 70 7.29 9.02 -7.52
N SER A 71 6.86 9.83 -6.58
CA SER A 71 5.46 10.27 -6.45
C SER A 71 5.25 11.68 -6.93
N ASP A 72 6.22 12.58 -6.69
CA ASP A 72 6.14 13.98 -7.04
C ASP A 72 7.53 14.64 -7.09
N PHE A 73 7.62 15.84 -7.66
CA PHE A 73 8.86 16.61 -7.70
C PHE A 73 8.60 18.13 -7.65
N ALA A 74 9.61 18.88 -7.24
CA ALA A 74 9.62 20.34 -7.28
C ALA A 74 10.99 20.88 -7.67
N LEU A 75 11.01 22.13 -8.12
CA LEU A 75 12.21 22.91 -8.30
C LEU A 75 12.42 23.82 -7.08
N ARG A 76 13.64 23.85 -6.57
CA ARG A 76 14.05 24.70 -5.44
C ARG A 76 15.44 25.28 -5.70
N GLY A 77 15.54 26.60 -5.85
CA GLY A 77 16.83 27.26 -6.09
C GLY A 77 17.62 26.66 -7.26
N GLY A 78 16.94 26.24 -8.33
CA GLY A 78 17.55 25.55 -9.48
C GLY A 78 17.76 24.04 -9.29
N GLN A 79 17.69 23.51 -8.07
CA GLN A 79 17.80 22.08 -7.80
C GLN A 79 16.48 21.35 -8.05
N LEU A 80 16.57 20.09 -8.45
CA LEU A 80 15.46 19.17 -8.56
C LEU A 80 15.29 18.43 -7.22
N VAL A 81 14.10 18.48 -6.65
CA VAL A 81 13.75 17.75 -5.43
C VAL A 81 12.69 16.72 -5.79
N LEU A 82 13.02 15.44 -5.65
CA LEU A 82 12.15 14.31 -5.98
C LEU A 82 11.69 13.60 -4.71
N ALA A 83 10.41 13.39 -4.57
CA ALA A 83 9.81 12.63 -3.48
C ALA A 83 9.35 11.27 -3.96
N GLY A 84 9.41 10.29 -3.08
CA GLY A 84 8.93 8.95 -3.36
C GLY A 84 8.82 8.07 -2.13
N ALA A 85 8.55 6.81 -2.34
CA ALA A 85 8.42 5.82 -1.27
C ALA A 85 9.72 5.63 -0.48
N ALA A 86 10.88 5.69 -1.16
CA ALA A 86 12.19 5.55 -0.54
C ALA A 86 12.67 6.81 0.22
N GLY A 87 11.98 7.95 0.04
CA GLY A 87 12.31 9.21 0.68
C GLY A 87 12.47 10.37 -0.31
N LEU A 88 13.42 11.27 -0.03
CA LEU A 88 13.65 12.50 -0.78
C LEU A 88 15.04 12.48 -1.42
N GLU A 89 15.11 12.81 -2.72
CA GLU A 89 16.37 13.08 -3.42
C GLU A 89 16.46 14.53 -3.83
N VAL A 90 17.61 15.15 -3.56
CA VAL A 90 17.96 16.48 -4.06
C VAL A 90 19.03 16.31 -5.11
N ARG A 91 18.78 16.84 -6.31
CA ARG A 91 19.69 16.78 -7.44
C ARG A 91 20.05 18.17 -7.93
N ASN A 92 21.28 18.31 -8.38
CA ASN A 92 21.75 19.52 -9.02
C ASN A 92 21.08 19.70 -10.40
N PRO A 93 21.17 20.89 -11.02
CA PRO A 93 20.61 21.14 -12.36
C PRO A 93 21.15 20.19 -13.45
N ASP A 94 22.37 19.67 -13.28
CA ASP A 94 23.01 18.68 -14.18
C ASP A 94 22.50 17.25 -13.95
N GLY A 95 21.59 17.04 -12.98
CA GLY A 95 21.04 15.74 -12.62
C GLY A 95 21.90 14.93 -11.62
N SER A 96 23.08 15.42 -11.23
CA SER A 96 23.89 14.75 -10.21
C SER A 96 23.23 14.79 -8.83
N LEU A 97 23.43 13.72 -8.03
CA LEU A 97 22.84 13.62 -6.70
C LEU A 97 23.57 14.53 -5.70
N ALA A 98 22.88 15.53 -5.17
CA ALA A 98 23.38 16.45 -4.14
C ALA A 98 23.15 15.91 -2.71
N ALA A 99 21.97 15.35 -2.45
CA ALA A 99 21.63 14.78 -1.14
C ALA A 99 20.52 13.73 -1.28
N ARG A 100 20.46 12.81 -0.32
CA ARG A 100 19.39 11.81 -0.19
C ARG A 100 18.98 11.72 1.28
N TYR A 101 17.67 11.71 1.52
CA TYR A 101 17.05 11.54 2.82
C TYR A 101 16.14 10.32 2.75
N ARG A 102 16.36 9.30 3.58
CA ARG A 102 15.69 8.00 3.50
C ARG A 102 14.50 7.94 4.44
N ALA A 103 13.40 7.36 3.97
CA ALA A 103 12.28 7.02 4.83
C ALA A 103 12.74 6.01 5.90
N GLY A 104 12.37 6.25 7.17
CA GLY A 104 12.81 5.44 8.31
C GLY A 104 14.24 5.73 8.79
N GLY A 105 14.97 6.61 8.10
CA GLY A 105 16.29 7.10 8.49
C GLY A 105 16.22 8.58 8.89
N GLU A 106 16.56 9.46 7.95
CA GLU A 106 16.48 10.91 8.16
C GLU A 106 15.05 11.45 8.09
N LEU A 107 14.13 10.68 7.50
CA LEU A 107 12.71 10.98 7.37
C LEU A 107 11.87 10.02 8.21
N PRO A 108 10.63 10.39 8.56
CA PRO A 108 9.68 9.46 9.16
C PRO A 108 9.47 8.22 8.29
N PRO A 109 9.10 7.07 8.87
CA PRO A 109 8.82 5.83 8.15
C PRO A 109 7.47 5.91 7.42
N ALA A 110 7.37 6.80 6.45
CA ALA A 110 6.17 7.03 5.65
C ALA A 110 6.52 7.44 4.23
N PRO A 111 5.82 6.91 3.21
CA PRO A 111 5.99 7.34 1.82
C PRO A 111 5.69 8.82 1.67
N LEU A 112 6.53 9.52 0.90
CA LEU A 112 6.26 10.90 0.49
C LEU A 112 5.26 10.88 -0.67
N THR A 113 4.29 11.78 -0.65
CA THR A 113 3.15 11.76 -1.60
C THR A 113 3.11 12.95 -2.53
N ARG A 114 3.39 14.13 -2.01
CA ARG A 114 3.29 15.41 -2.73
C ARG A 114 4.41 16.36 -2.32
N ILE A 115 4.83 17.20 -3.26
CA ILE A 115 5.71 18.36 -2.99
C ILE A 115 5.05 19.62 -3.52
N ALA A 116 5.05 20.68 -2.72
CA ALA A 116 4.60 22.00 -3.14
C ALA A 116 5.54 23.08 -2.60
N ALA A 117 5.79 24.12 -3.38
CA ALA A 117 6.61 25.24 -2.94
C ALA A 117 5.84 26.08 -1.92
N ARG A 118 6.42 26.31 -0.75
CA ARG A 118 5.96 27.31 0.21
C ARG A 118 6.55 28.68 -0.13
N THR A 119 7.86 28.70 -0.34
CA THR A 119 8.63 29.82 -0.85
C THR A 119 9.61 29.28 -1.90
N PRO A 120 10.36 30.12 -2.63
CA PRO A 120 11.43 29.63 -3.51
C PRO A 120 12.48 28.75 -2.81
N GLU A 121 12.64 28.91 -1.49
CA GLU A 121 13.65 28.23 -0.68
C GLU A 121 13.08 27.09 0.17
N GLU A 122 11.78 27.06 0.46
CA GLU A 122 11.16 26.09 1.36
C GLU A 122 10.01 25.33 0.67
N LEU A 123 10.00 24.01 0.87
CA LEU A 123 9.02 23.11 0.30
C LEU A 123 8.12 22.51 1.39
N TRP A 124 6.82 22.40 1.06
CA TRP A 124 5.88 21.51 1.74
C TRP A 124 5.98 20.12 1.14
N ILE A 125 6.07 19.08 1.98
CA ILE A 125 6.10 17.68 1.54
C ILE A 125 5.05 16.90 2.31
N GLY A 126 4.06 16.38 1.61
CA GLY A 126 3.04 15.51 2.16
C GLY A 126 3.56 14.10 2.35
N THR A 127 3.09 13.42 3.40
CA THR A 127 3.42 12.02 3.68
C THR A 127 2.16 11.20 3.86
N ARG A 128 2.28 9.88 3.68
CA ARG A 128 1.18 8.96 3.97
C ARG A 128 1.31 8.37 5.37
N GLY A 129 1.04 9.20 6.40
CA GLY A 129 0.99 8.76 7.80
C GLY A 129 1.89 9.52 8.77
N ALA A 130 2.71 10.48 8.27
CA ALA A 130 3.58 11.29 9.11
C ALA A 130 3.29 12.81 8.99
N GLY A 131 2.11 13.18 8.50
CA GLY A 131 1.71 14.58 8.33
C GLY A 131 2.44 15.28 7.20
N VAL A 132 2.86 16.52 7.43
CA VAL A 132 3.56 17.35 6.46
C VAL A 132 4.98 17.63 6.95
N LEU A 133 5.94 17.59 6.02
CA LEU A 133 7.31 17.98 6.26
C LEU A 133 7.57 19.35 5.62
N LEU A 134 8.42 20.14 6.26
CA LEU A 134 8.97 21.39 5.76
C LEU A 134 10.46 21.16 5.48
N PHE A 135 10.89 21.40 4.25
CA PHE A 135 12.25 21.23 3.80
C PHE A 135 12.83 22.53 3.26
N ASP A 136 13.89 23.04 3.89
CA ASP A 136 14.59 24.26 3.52
C ASP A 136 15.90 24.02 2.73
N GLY A 137 16.14 22.77 2.31
CA GLY A 137 17.34 22.33 1.61
C GLY A 137 18.42 21.74 2.50
N ARG A 138 18.31 21.89 3.81
CA ARG A 138 19.25 21.33 4.81
C ARG A 138 18.53 20.68 5.97
N ARG A 139 17.50 21.32 6.48
CA ARG A 139 16.74 20.89 7.64
C ARG A 139 15.37 20.39 7.22
N ILE A 140 14.91 19.40 7.94
CA ILE A 140 13.57 18.85 7.78
C ILE A 140 12.85 19.03 9.11
N ARG A 141 11.70 19.71 9.06
CA ARG A 141 10.81 19.88 10.21
C ARG A 141 9.51 19.16 9.93
N GLN A 142 8.95 18.51 10.90
CA GLN A 142 7.71 17.75 10.80
C GLN A 142 6.58 18.49 11.50
N VAL A 143 5.43 18.54 10.85
CA VAL A 143 4.16 18.99 11.40
C VAL A 143 3.23 17.81 11.49
N LEU A 144 2.85 17.41 12.70
CA LEU A 144 1.91 16.32 12.94
C LEU A 144 0.54 16.89 13.27
N PRO A 145 -0.51 16.39 12.60
CA PRO A 145 -1.88 16.67 13.00
C PRO A 145 -2.22 15.96 14.31
N PRO A 146 -3.27 16.40 15.02
CA PRO A 146 -3.69 15.79 16.27
C PRO A 146 -4.25 14.37 16.10
N ASP A 147 -4.84 14.07 14.95
CA ASP A 147 -5.38 12.76 14.59
C ASP A 147 -4.51 12.07 13.53
N PRO A 148 -4.05 10.83 13.75
CA PRO A 148 -3.26 10.07 12.78
C PRO A 148 -3.94 9.89 11.41
N ALA A 149 -5.27 9.87 11.31
CA ALA A 149 -5.97 9.80 10.03
C ALA A 149 -5.70 11.05 9.17
N GLN A 150 -5.55 12.22 9.80
CA GLN A 150 -5.22 13.49 9.13
C GLN A 150 -3.76 13.54 8.65
N ALA A 151 -2.91 12.64 9.14
CA ALA A 151 -1.51 12.54 8.73
C ALA A 151 -1.30 11.87 7.36
N ARG A 152 -2.37 11.33 6.73
CA ARG A 152 -2.34 10.65 5.43
C ARG A 152 -2.61 11.65 4.31
N VAL A 153 -1.59 12.45 3.99
CA VAL A 153 -1.68 13.54 3.01
C VAL A 153 -1.69 12.99 1.58
N SER A 154 -2.68 13.39 0.79
CA SER A 154 -2.85 13.02 -0.63
C SER A 154 -2.71 14.22 -1.58
N ALA A 155 -2.99 15.43 -1.10
CA ALA A 155 -2.89 16.65 -1.89
C ALA A 155 -2.36 17.82 -1.05
N LEU A 156 -1.66 18.75 -1.70
CA LEU A 156 -1.15 19.99 -1.11
C LEU A 156 -1.45 21.16 -2.06
N LEU A 157 -2.08 22.20 -1.55
CA LEU A 157 -2.34 23.46 -2.29
C LEU A 157 -1.84 24.64 -1.45
N PRO A 158 -0.62 25.16 -1.73
CA PRO A 158 -0.16 26.41 -1.14
C PRO A 158 -1.02 27.57 -1.61
N LEU A 159 -1.34 28.46 -0.68
CA LEU A 159 -2.15 29.65 -0.91
C LEU A 159 -1.29 30.92 -0.86
N ALA A 160 -1.74 31.96 -1.54
CA ALA A 160 -1.07 33.26 -1.53
C ALA A 160 -1.00 33.89 -0.12
N SER A 161 -1.89 33.50 0.79
CA SER A 161 -1.88 33.89 2.21
C SER A 161 -0.71 33.30 3.01
N GLY A 162 0.08 32.38 2.44
CA GLY A 162 1.13 31.62 3.13
C GLY A 162 0.61 30.38 3.88
N ARG A 163 -0.70 30.17 3.89
CA ARG A 163 -1.33 28.92 4.36
C ARG A 163 -1.17 27.82 3.31
N VAL A 164 -1.34 26.56 3.73
CA VAL A 164 -1.46 25.43 2.82
C VAL A 164 -2.76 24.68 3.09
N LEU A 165 -3.50 24.36 2.03
CA LEU A 165 -4.61 23.41 2.11
C LEU A 165 -4.08 21.99 1.91
N ILE A 166 -4.57 21.07 2.72
CA ILE A 166 -4.08 19.70 2.83
C ILE A 166 -5.27 18.78 2.61
N GLY A 167 -5.26 18.08 1.47
CA GLY A 167 -6.16 16.97 1.21
C GLY A 167 -5.64 15.69 1.82
N THR A 168 -6.54 14.86 2.34
CA THR A 168 -6.20 13.58 2.99
C THR A 168 -6.89 12.40 2.30
N ASP A 169 -6.36 11.20 2.54
CA ASP A 169 -6.88 9.97 1.93
C ASP A 169 -8.35 9.67 2.32
N ASP A 170 -8.80 10.11 3.50
CA ASP A 170 -10.12 9.77 4.05
C ASP A 170 -10.66 10.72 5.14
N ALA A 171 -9.90 11.74 5.55
CA ALA A 171 -10.31 12.66 6.63
C ALA A 171 -10.82 14.02 6.11
N GLY A 172 -10.73 14.29 4.80
CA GLY A 172 -11.18 15.53 4.17
C GLY A 172 -10.09 16.55 3.94
N VAL A 173 -10.45 17.85 4.00
CA VAL A 173 -9.57 18.97 3.73
C VAL A 173 -9.25 19.74 5.00
N PHE A 174 -7.96 20.02 5.23
CA PHE A 174 -7.44 20.78 6.34
C PHE A 174 -6.65 21.99 5.85
N ALA A 175 -6.45 22.95 6.74
CA ALA A 175 -5.59 24.10 6.52
C ALA A 175 -4.52 24.16 7.61
N TYR A 176 -3.31 24.54 7.22
CA TYR A 176 -2.20 24.82 8.14
C TYR A 176 -1.60 26.18 7.83
N ASP A 177 -1.46 27.03 8.85
CA ASP A 177 -1.00 28.44 8.74
C ASP A 177 0.44 28.66 9.22
N GLY A 178 1.13 27.59 9.60
CA GLY A 178 2.47 27.65 10.19
C GLY A 178 2.49 27.44 11.70
N ALA A 179 1.33 27.52 12.37
CA ALA A 179 1.18 27.35 13.82
C ALA A 179 0.07 26.38 14.20
N ALA A 180 -1.06 26.42 13.48
CA ALA A 180 -2.25 25.64 13.80
C ALA A 180 -2.70 24.77 12.62
N TRP A 181 -3.11 23.54 12.93
CA TRP A 181 -3.76 22.61 12.03
C TRP A 181 -5.26 22.64 12.29
N ALA A 182 -6.04 23.02 11.32
CA ALA A 182 -7.47 23.16 11.46
C ALA A 182 -8.21 22.48 10.29
N ARG A 183 -9.42 21.99 10.52
CA ARG A 183 -10.31 21.60 9.43
C ARG A 183 -10.63 22.85 8.59
N PHE A 184 -10.55 22.74 7.27
CA PHE A 184 -10.86 23.86 6.39
C PHE A 184 -12.36 24.20 6.46
N HIS A 185 -13.23 23.18 6.35
CA HIS A 185 -14.67 23.31 6.54
C HIS A 185 -15.32 21.96 6.86
N ASP A 186 -16.37 21.95 7.72
CA ASP A 186 -17.03 20.71 8.16
C ASP A 186 -17.70 19.94 7.03
N ALA A 187 -18.26 20.63 6.03
CA ALA A 187 -18.84 20.00 4.85
C ALA A 187 -17.83 19.17 4.04
N LEU A 188 -16.54 19.37 4.23
CA LEU A 188 -15.47 18.63 3.55
C LEU A 188 -14.87 17.51 4.41
N ALA A 189 -15.50 17.18 5.52
CA ALA A 189 -15.07 16.10 6.39
C ALA A 189 -15.25 14.73 5.73
N GLY A 190 -14.32 13.80 6.00
CA GLY A 190 -14.42 12.42 5.53
C GLY A 190 -14.31 12.22 4.01
N LEU A 191 -13.85 13.24 3.27
CA LEU A 191 -13.60 13.10 1.84
C LEU A 191 -12.28 12.37 1.59
N ALA A 192 -12.30 11.47 0.61
CA ALA A 192 -11.10 10.85 0.05
C ALA A 192 -10.54 11.76 -1.06
N VAL A 193 -9.71 12.73 -0.67
CA VAL A 193 -9.18 13.76 -1.58
C VAL A 193 -8.04 13.18 -2.41
N THR A 194 -8.02 13.46 -3.70
CA THR A 194 -6.95 13.06 -4.63
C THR A 194 -6.13 14.23 -5.12
N ASP A 195 -6.77 15.39 -5.35
CA ASP A 195 -6.11 16.62 -5.76
C ASP A 195 -6.91 17.87 -5.35
N LEU A 196 -6.27 19.03 -5.32
CA LEU A 196 -6.84 20.33 -4.98
C LEU A 196 -6.40 21.37 -5.98
N ALA A 197 -7.31 22.29 -6.36
CA ALA A 197 -7.02 23.43 -7.23
C ALA A 197 -7.86 24.64 -6.89
N GLY A 198 -7.37 25.85 -7.16
CA GLY A 198 -8.06 27.10 -6.88
C GLY A 198 -7.48 27.85 -5.67
N ASP A 199 -8.33 28.49 -4.91
CA ASP A 199 -7.97 29.27 -3.72
C ASP A 199 -8.99 29.07 -2.57
N GLU A 200 -8.88 29.85 -1.49
CA GLU A 200 -9.78 29.74 -0.32
C GLU A 200 -11.23 30.15 -0.64
N GLY A 201 -11.44 31.01 -1.63
CA GLY A 201 -12.76 31.51 -2.01
C GLY A 201 -13.46 30.65 -3.06
N ASP A 202 -12.69 29.93 -3.87
CA ASP A 202 -13.18 29.07 -4.95
C ASP A 202 -12.28 27.84 -5.08
N LEU A 203 -12.54 26.82 -4.27
CA LEU A 203 -11.74 25.61 -4.15
C LEU A 203 -12.39 24.44 -4.90
N TRP A 204 -11.63 23.81 -5.77
CA TRP A 204 -11.97 22.57 -6.43
C TRP A 204 -11.29 21.40 -5.74
N ILE A 205 -12.06 20.35 -5.48
CA ILE A 205 -11.64 19.17 -4.73
C ILE A 205 -11.93 17.94 -5.57
N ALA A 206 -10.87 17.31 -6.05
CA ALA A 206 -10.95 16.00 -6.69
C ALA A 206 -11.09 14.92 -5.62
N THR A 207 -11.99 13.97 -5.84
CA THR A 207 -12.23 12.88 -4.89
C THR A 207 -12.14 11.52 -5.58
N ARG A 208 -11.86 10.49 -4.78
CA ARG A 208 -11.77 9.11 -5.26
C ARG A 208 -13.13 8.50 -5.59
N ASP A 209 -14.20 8.94 -4.94
CA ASP A 209 -15.49 8.25 -4.94
C ASP A 209 -16.72 9.15 -5.07
N ARG A 210 -16.55 10.48 -4.95
CA ARG A 210 -17.65 11.45 -4.97
C ARG A 210 -17.59 12.45 -6.13
N GLY A 211 -16.80 12.18 -7.15
CA GLY A 211 -16.64 13.07 -8.28
C GLY A 211 -15.77 14.29 -7.96
N LEU A 212 -16.08 15.37 -8.61
CA LEU A 212 -15.45 16.67 -8.45
C LEU A 212 -16.38 17.57 -7.60
N LEU A 213 -15.83 18.12 -6.53
CA LEU A 213 -16.54 19.05 -5.66
C LEU A 213 -16.00 20.47 -5.86
N ARG A 214 -16.87 21.47 -5.78
CA ARG A 214 -16.50 22.88 -5.77
C ARG A 214 -17.03 23.52 -4.49
N TRP A 215 -16.13 24.05 -3.69
CA TRP A 215 -16.45 24.87 -2.54
C TRP A 215 -16.32 26.34 -2.92
N ARG A 216 -17.42 27.08 -2.88
CA ARG A 216 -17.44 28.51 -3.21
C ARG A 216 -18.39 29.27 -2.28
N ALA A 217 -17.88 30.32 -1.64
CA ALA A 217 -18.66 31.22 -0.78
C ALA A 217 -19.57 30.49 0.22
N GLY A 218 -19.07 29.43 0.87
CA GLY A 218 -19.84 28.66 1.85
C GLY A 218 -20.75 27.58 1.25
N THR A 219 -20.78 27.42 -0.07
CA THR A 219 -21.63 26.45 -0.76
C THR A 219 -20.80 25.35 -1.38
N LEU A 220 -21.20 24.10 -1.20
CA LEU A 220 -20.59 22.92 -1.81
C LEU A 220 -21.47 22.43 -2.98
N ALA A 221 -20.93 22.45 -4.18
CA ALA A 221 -21.52 21.86 -5.38
C ALA A 221 -20.74 20.61 -5.80
N ALA A 222 -21.44 19.62 -6.37
CA ALA A 222 -20.85 18.38 -6.84
C ALA A 222 -21.09 18.20 -8.35
N ALA A 223 -20.10 17.67 -9.05
CA ALA A 223 -20.23 17.18 -10.41
C ALA A 223 -19.80 15.72 -10.46
N GLY A 224 -20.65 14.87 -11.02
CA GLY A 224 -20.44 13.44 -11.23
C GLY A 224 -20.69 13.04 -12.69
N PRO A 225 -20.80 11.75 -12.99
CA PRO A 225 -21.10 11.26 -14.33
C PRO A 225 -22.43 11.80 -14.89
N GLU A 226 -23.43 12.02 -14.04
CA GLU A 226 -24.73 12.60 -14.41
C GLU A 226 -24.62 14.07 -14.86
N GLN A 227 -23.60 14.81 -14.36
CA GLN A 227 -23.29 16.18 -14.76
C GLN A 227 -22.25 16.23 -15.88
N GLY A 228 -21.88 15.09 -16.46
CA GLY A 228 -21.01 14.98 -17.63
C GLY A 228 -19.56 14.61 -17.36
N LEU A 229 -19.14 14.35 -16.12
CA LEU A 229 -17.80 13.78 -15.87
C LEU A 229 -17.69 12.40 -16.53
N PRO A 230 -16.50 12.02 -17.06
CA PRO A 230 -16.29 10.68 -17.60
C PRO A 230 -16.39 9.58 -16.53
N ASP A 231 -15.97 9.85 -15.29
CA ASP A 231 -16.00 8.93 -14.17
C ASP A 231 -16.19 9.69 -12.85
N LYS A 232 -16.70 9.01 -11.81
CA LYS A 232 -16.79 9.54 -10.45
C LYS A 232 -15.45 9.64 -9.73
N GLN A 233 -14.44 8.88 -10.17
CA GLN A 233 -13.08 8.95 -9.64
C GLN A 233 -12.33 10.06 -10.37
N VAL A 234 -12.02 11.15 -9.68
CA VAL A 234 -11.20 12.23 -10.23
C VAL A 234 -9.79 12.12 -9.66
N LEU A 235 -8.77 12.04 -10.52
CA LEU A 235 -7.40 11.71 -10.15
C LEU A 235 -6.47 12.92 -10.11
N ALA A 236 -6.68 13.89 -11.01
CA ALA A 236 -5.83 15.06 -11.17
C ALA A 236 -6.63 16.26 -11.62
N LEU A 237 -6.18 17.45 -11.25
CA LEU A 237 -6.73 18.73 -11.66
C LEU A 237 -5.65 19.58 -12.34
N ALA A 238 -6.05 20.33 -13.35
CA ALA A 238 -5.25 21.42 -13.93
C ALA A 238 -6.14 22.60 -14.26
N MET A 239 -5.61 23.82 -14.05
CA MET A 239 -6.34 25.05 -14.38
C MET A 239 -5.60 25.82 -15.48
N ARG A 240 -6.36 26.48 -16.35
CA ARG A 240 -5.86 27.48 -17.29
C ARG A 240 -6.88 28.61 -17.42
N GLY A 241 -6.56 29.76 -16.86
CA GLY A 241 -7.53 30.85 -16.69
C GLY A 241 -8.75 30.37 -15.89
N ALA A 242 -9.94 30.61 -16.41
CA ALA A 242 -11.20 30.17 -15.79
C ALA A 242 -11.58 28.72 -16.11
N ALA A 243 -10.82 28.01 -16.96
CA ALA A 243 -11.10 26.63 -17.29
C ALA A 243 -10.42 25.66 -16.31
N LEU A 244 -11.18 24.68 -15.83
CA LEU A 244 -10.68 23.56 -15.04
C LEU A 244 -10.71 22.28 -15.88
N TYR A 245 -9.67 21.49 -15.77
CA TYR A 245 -9.55 20.16 -16.37
C TYR A 245 -9.49 19.12 -15.27
N ALA A 246 -10.37 18.11 -15.35
CA ALA A 246 -10.48 17.04 -14.37
C ALA A 246 -10.15 15.70 -15.02
N GLY A 247 -9.05 15.08 -14.63
CA GLY A 247 -8.59 13.77 -15.13
C GLY A 247 -9.26 12.63 -14.39
N THR A 248 -9.74 11.65 -15.13
CA THR A 248 -10.44 10.47 -14.61
C THR A 248 -9.90 9.20 -15.28
N PRO A 249 -10.23 7.97 -14.76
CA PRO A 249 -9.90 6.73 -15.45
C PRO A 249 -10.44 6.60 -16.89
N LEU A 250 -11.50 7.34 -17.23
CA LEU A 250 -12.19 7.25 -18.51
C LEU A 250 -12.01 8.49 -19.41
N GLY A 251 -11.07 9.38 -19.08
CA GLY A 251 -10.77 10.57 -19.86
C GLY A 251 -10.72 11.84 -19.00
N VAL A 252 -10.74 12.99 -19.68
CA VAL A 252 -10.65 14.31 -19.05
C VAL A 252 -11.93 15.10 -19.32
N ALA A 253 -12.49 15.74 -18.30
CA ALA A 253 -13.53 16.75 -18.45
C ALA A 253 -12.94 18.16 -18.43
N GLU A 254 -13.35 19.01 -19.36
CA GLU A 254 -13.17 20.46 -19.27
C GLU A 254 -14.42 21.08 -18.64
N LEU A 255 -14.21 21.87 -17.58
CA LEU A 255 -15.28 22.61 -16.91
C LEU A 255 -15.07 24.11 -17.05
N ARG A 256 -16.19 24.83 -17.26
CA ARG A 256 -16.26 26.30 -17.19
C ARG A 256 -17.45 26.68 -16.33
N ASP A 257 -17.27 27.58 -15.42
CA ASP A 257 -18.30 27.99 -14.45
C ASP A 257 -19.01 26.83 -13.75
N GLY A 258 -18.27 25.74 -13.47
CA GLY A 258 -18.80 24.57 -12.79
C GLY A 258 -19.55 23.57 -13.66
N LYS A 259 -19.68 23.82 -14.96
CA LYS A 259 -20.35 22.94 -15.92
C LYS A 259 -19.35 22.23 -16.82
N VAL A 260 -19.51 20.94 -17.03
CA VAL A 260 -18.75 20.20 -18.04
C VAL A 260 -19.16 20.69 -19.43
N VAL A 261 -18.20 21.25 -20.15
CA VAL A 261 -18.42 21.79 -21.50
C VAL A 261 -17.85 20.89 -22.58
N ARG A 262 -16.91 20.00 -22.23
CA ARG A 262 -16.27 19.11 -23.18
C ARG A 262 -15.61 17.92 -22.49
N ARG A 263 -15.55 16.77 -23.20
CA ARG A 263 -14.72 15.61 -22.84
C ARG A 263 -13.52 15.54 -23.77
N ILE A 264 -12.37 15.15 -23.25
CA ILE A 264 -11.08 15.08 -23.96
C ILE A 264 -10.46 13.72 -23.65
N ALA A 265 -9.81 13.11 -24.63
CA ALA A 265 -9.09 11.84 -24.50
C ALA A 265 -9.96 10.72 -23.89
N GLU A 266 -11.19 10.57 -24.36
CA GLU A 266 -12.13 9.55 -23.87
C GLU A 266 -11.52 8.15 -23.96
N GLY A 267 -11.77 7.32 -22.94
CA GLY A 267 -11.25 5.97 -22.79
C GLY A 267 -9.79 5.89 -22.28
N ARG A 268 -9.14 7.02 -21.98
CA ARG A 268 -7.76 7.05 -21.47
C ARG A 268 -7.71 7.31 -19.98
N PHE A 269 -6.86 6.56 -19.29
CA PHE A 269 -6.65 6.71 -17.86
C PHE A 269 -5.77 7.94 -17.57
N ALA A 270 -6.41 9.09 -17.28
CA ALA A 270 -5.76 10.38 -17.08
C ALA A 270 -5.41 10.58 -15.59
N GLN A 271 -4.17 10.25 -15.18
CA GLN A 271 -3.73 10.34 -13.78
C GLN A 271 -2.89 11.57 -13.46
N ALA A 272 -2.41 12.28 -14.47
CA ALA A 272 -1.69 13.55 -14.31
C ALA A 272 -2.13 14.53 -15.39
N LEU A 273 -2.27 15.79 -15.03
CA LEU A 273 -2.65 16.87 -15.95
C LEU A 273 -1.72 18.05 -15.78
N GLU A 274 -1.39 18.71 -16.89
CA GLU A 274 -0.71 19.99 -16.90
C GLU A 274 -1.23 20.81 -18.08
N ALA A 275 -1.67 22.03 -17.80
CA ALA A 275 -2.08 22.97 -18.82
C ALA A 275 -0.94 23.94 -19.15
N SER A 276 -0.78 24.29 -20.43
CA SER A 276 0.21 25.27 -20.83
C SER A 276 -0.06 26.63 -20.18
N PRO A 277 1.00 27.38 -19.82
CA PRO A 277 0.87 28.78 -19.38
C PRO A 277 0.06 29.61 -20.38
N GLU A 278 -0.61 30.65 -19.91
CA GLU A 278 -1.44 31.51 -20.79
C GLU A 278 -0.62 32.23 -21.86
N SER A 279 0.66 32.49 -21.58
CA SER A 279 1.63 33.06 -22.53
C SER A 279 2.00 32.13 -23.70
N GLN A 280 1.64 30.85 -23.62
CA GLN A 280 1.94 29.84 -24.63
C GLN A 280 0.69 29.40 -25.39
N SER A 281 0.89 28.71 -26.53
CA SER A 281 -0.20 28.05 -27.28
C SER A 281 -1.01 27.14 -26.35
N ALA A 282 -2.34 27.27 -26.43
CA ALA A 282 -3.25 26.55 -25.52
C ALA A 282 -3.19 25.03 -25.73
N ARG A 283 -2.61 24.31 -24.79
CA ARG A 283 -2.43 22.86 -24.80
C ARG A 283 -2.72 22.28 -23.42
N LEU A 284 -3.17 21.03 -23.42
CA LEU A 284 -3.26 20.19 -22.22
C LEU A 284 -2.39 18.96 -22.42
N TRP A 285 -1.47 18.72 -21.51
CA TRP A 285 -0.73 17.47 -21.44
C TRP A 285 -1.42 16.56 -20.42
N ILE A 286 -1.65 15.32 -20.86
CA ILE A 286 -2.37 14.30 -20.11
C ILE A 286 -1.39 13.15 -19.88
N GLY A 287 -1.01 12.95 -18.63
CA GLY A 287 -0.21 11.81 -18.20
C GLY A 287 -1.10 10.61 -17.96
N THR A 288 -0.82 9.52 -18.67
CA THR A 288 -1.62 8.30 -18.62
C THR A 288 -0.92 7.20 -17.83
N LEU A 289 -1.65 6.14 -17.51
CA LEU A 289 -1.10 4.99 -16.81
C LEU A 289 -0.16 4.15 -17.70
N GLU A 290 -0.47 4.01 -18.99
CA GLU A 290 0.22 3.07 -19.88
C GLU A 290 0.66 3.68 -21.22
N GLU A 291 0.02 4.78 -21.68
CA GLU A 291 0.29 5.36 -22.98
C GLU A 291 1.32 6.50 -22.94
N GLY A 292 1.88 6.83 -21.76
CA GLY A 292 2.78 7.96 -21.58
C GLY A 292 2.05 9.29 -21.55
N VAL A 293 2.60 10.31 -22.23
CA VAL A 293 2.00 11.65 -22.30
C VAL A 293 1.23 11.82 -23.58
N VAL A 294 -0.01 12.26 -23.45
CA VAL A 294 -0.91 12.62 -24.55
C VAL A 294 -1.05 14.13 -24.59
N GLU A 295 -0.84 14.75 -25.75
CA GLU A 295 -1.04 16.18 -25.96
C GLU A 295 -2.40 16.44 -26.63
N ALA A 296 -3.23 17.25 -26.00
CA ALA A 296 -4.49 17.73 -26.53
C ALA A 296 -4.42 19.25 -26.78
N PRO A 297 -4.59 19.73 -28.01
CA PRO A 297 -4.71 21.16 -28.26
C PRO A 297 -6.02 21.67 -27.67
N LEU A 298 -5.94 22.80 -26.96
CA LEU A 298 -7.10 23.48 -26.43
C LEU A 298 -7.54 24.54 -27.44
N ALA A 299 -8.63 24.27 -28.15
CA ALA A 299 -9.17 25.24 -29.10
C ALA A 299 -9.82 26.44 -28.39
N ALA A 300 -9.79 27.62 -29.01
CA ALA A 300 -10.71 28.71 -28.65
C ALA A 300 -12.16 28.21 -28.72
N ALA A 301 -13.04 28.76 -27.88
CA ALA A 301 -14.44 28.36 -27.79
C ALA A 301 -15.10 28.27 -29.21
N GLY A 302 -15.59 27.06 -29.57
CA GLY A 302 -16.28 26.80 -30.85
C GLY A 302 -15.46 26.12 -31.95
N GLY A 303 -14.15 25.89 -31.77
CA GLY A 303 -13.31 25.22 -32.78
C GLY A 303 -13.36 23.68 -32.70
N ARG A 304 -13.26 23.00 -33.87
CA ARG A 304 -13.06 21.54 -33.92
C ARG A 304 -11.71 21.18 -33.31
N VAL A 305 -11.72 20.38 -32.23
CA VAL A 305 -10.50 19.90 -31.60
C VAL A 305 -9.88 18.78 -32.42
N ARG A 306 -8.60 18.93 -32.74
CA ARG A 306 -7.82 17.87 -33.36
C ARG A 306 -7.69 16.70 -32.37
N ALA A 307 -7.77 15.46 -32.85
CA ALA A 307 -7.60 14.28 -31.99
C ALA A 307 -6.30 14.35 -31.17
N PRO A 308 -6.32 13.96 -29.91
CA PRO A 308 -5.12 13.93 -29.06
C PRO A 308 -4.03 13.08 -29.70
N ARG A 309 -2.80 13.57 -29.69
CA ARG A 309 -1.64 12.84 -30.22
C ARG A 309 -0.89 12.20 -29.07
N SER A 310 -0.73 10.89 -29.11
CA SER A 310 0.22 10.20 -28.23
C SER A 310 1.63 10.42 -28.77
N SER A 311 2.59 10.81 -27.97
CA SER A 311 3.89 11.13 -28.51
C SER A 311 5.10 11.00 -27.60
N MET A 312 4.93 11.01 -26.28
CA MET A 312 6.07 11.08 -25.39
C MET A 312 6.05 9.94 -24.38
N CYS A 313 7.15 9.16 -24.33
CA CYS A 313 7.29 8.07 -23.38
C CYS A 313 6.20 6.99 -23.48
N ALA A 314 5.96 6.45 -24.71
CA ALA A 314 5.01 5.35 -24.89
C ALA A 314 5.32 4.17 -23.95
N GLY A 315 4.31 3.62 -23.29
CA GLY A 315 4.44 2.55 -22.29
C GLY A 315 4.86 3.03 -20.89
N CYS A 316 5.00 4.35 -20.66
CA CYS A 316 5.32 4.90 -19.34
C CYS A 316 4.04 5.18 -18.54
N SER A 317 4.08 4.87 -17.24
CA SER A 317 3.15 5.41 -16.25
C SER A 317 3.60 6.80 -15.82
N VAL A 318 2.81 7.83 -16.13
CA VAL A 318 3.17 9.23 -15.86
C VAL A 318 2.54 9.70 -14.57
N ARG A 319 3.35 10.01 -13.56
CA ARG A 319 2.92 10.42 -12.22
C ARG A 319 2.65 11.92 -12.09
N ARG A 320 3.50 12.74 -12.74
CA ARG A 320 3.38 14.20 -12.71
C ARG A 320 3.89 14.82 -13.98
N LEU A 321 3.34 15.96 -14.30
CA LEU A 321 3.73 16.80 -15.39
C LEU A 321 3.98 18.22 -14.89
N ARG A 322 4.93 18.95 -15.49
CA ARG A 322 5.12 20.36 -15.24
C ARG A 322 5.66 21.04 -16.48
N ALA A 323 4.92 22.01 -16.96
CA ALA A 323 5.33 22.85 -18.10
C ALA A 323 6.49 23.78 -17.68
N ARG A 324 7.44 23.98 -18.58
CA ARG A 324 8.52 24.95 -18.52
C ARG A 324 8.55 25.80 -19.78
N GLU A 325 9.29 26.87 -19.76
CA GLU A 325 9.50 27.72 -20.96
C GLU A 325 10.18 26.93 -22.08
N ASP A 326 11.13 26.05 -21.72
CA ASP A 326 11.96 25.24 -22.61
C ASP A 326 11.41 23.83 -22.89
N GLY A 327 10.24 23.46 -22.35
CA GLY A 327 9.66 22.13 -22.58
C GLY A 327 8.73 21.64 -21.49
N LEU A 328 8.66 20.32 -21.34
CA LEU A 328 7.82 19.62 -20.36
C LEU A 328 8.67 18.70 -19.49
N LEU A 329 8.53 18.82 -18.17
CA LEU A 329 9.03 17.82 -17.23
C LEU A 329 7.99 16.73 -17.06
N VAL A 330 8.43 15.48 -17.22
CA VAL A 330 7.58 14.28 -17.15
C VAL A 330 8.16 13.37 -16.07
N LEU A 331 7.44 13.20 -14.97
CA LEU A 331 7.78 12.26 -13.93
C LEU A 331 7.07 10.94 -14.21
N THR A 332 7.85 9.88 -14.35
CA THR A 332 7.38 8.48 -14.37
C THR A 332 7.65 7.81 -13.01
N ASP A 333 7.32 6.54 -12.88
CA ASP A 333 7.60 5.78 -11.67
C ASP A 333 9.10 5.76 -11.32
N ASP A 334 9.97 5.71 -12.34
CA ASP A 334 11.41 5.51 -12.16
C ASP A 334 12.30 6.63 -12.72
N ARG A 335 11.73 7.63 -13.41
CA ARG A 335 12.51 8.68 -14.08
C ARG A 335 11.82 10.03 -14.04
N LEU A 336 12.66 11.07 -14.04
CA LEU A 336 12.25 12.42 -14.42
C LEU A 336 12.88 12.74 -15.78
N LEU A 337 12.03 13.02 -16.75
CA LEU A 337 12.42 13.35 -18.11
C LEU A 337 12.19 14.85 -18.37
N HIS A 338 13.09 15.47 -19.12
CA HIS A 338 12.84 16.74 -19.79
C HIS A 338 12.57 16.49 -21.28
N VAL A 339 11.43 16.93 -21.73
CA VAL A 339 10.99 16.74 -23.14
C VAL A 339 10.88 18.09 -23.80
N ALA A 340 11.69 18.30 -24.84
CA ALA A 340 11.74 19.54 -25.60
C ALA A 340 12.03 19.26 -27.07
N GLY A 341 11.32 19.89 -27.99
CA GLY A 341 11.57 19.78 -29.44
C GLY A 341 11.49 18.34 -29.98
N GLY A 342 10.69 17.46 -29.38
CA GLY A 342 10.57 16.05 -29.76
C GLY A 342 11.70 15.15 -29.26
N ARG A 343 12.61 15.66 -28.44
CA ARG A 343 13.68 14.90 -27.78
C ARG A 343 13.41 14.79 -26.29
N SER A 344 13.83 13.69 -25.68
CA SER A 344 13.75 13.47 -24.24
C SER A 344 15.14 13.28 -23.64
N ALA A 345 15.43 13.97 -22.55
CA ALA A 345 16.62 13.81 -21.73
C ALA A 345 16.23 13.31 -20.34
N VAL A 346 16.96 12.33 -19.79
CA VAL A 346 16.76 11.84 -18.42
C VAL A 346 17.50 12.78 -17.47
N LEU A 347 16.77 13.53 -16.64
CA LEU A 347 17.32 14.40 -15.61
C LEU A 347 17.58 13.65 -14.29
N ALA A 348 16.76 12.65 -14.01
CA ALA A 348 16.93 11.79 -12.87
C ALA A 348 16.43 10.38 -13.22
N ALA A 349 17.15 9.37 -12.80
CA ALA A 349 16.69 7.99 -12.78
C ALA A 349 16.73 7.50 -11.34
N ALA A 350 15.72 6.74 -10.96
CA ALA A 350 15.77 6.01 -9.71
C ALA A 350 16.98 5.08 -9.73
N PRO A 351 17.77 5.00 -8.67
CA PRO A 351 18.79 3.98 -8.57
C PRO A 351 18.11 2.61 -8.73
N PRO A 352 18.79 1.63 -9.36
CA PRO A 352 18.29 0.27 -9.34
C PRO A 352 18.02 -0.09 -7.88
N GLY A 353 16.77 -0.33 -7.54
CA GLY A 353 16.39 -0.76 -6.21
C GLY A 353 16.94 -2.16 -5.96
N ALA A 354 17.19 -2.48 -4.69
CA ALA A 354 17.54 -3.83 -4.29
C ALA A 354 16.36 -4.81 -4.51
N LEU A 355 15.13 -4.28 -4.58
CA LEU A 355 13.89 -5.05 -4.69
C LEU A 355 13.12 -4.69 -5.97
N ALA A 356 12.37 -5.66 -6.50
CA ALA A 356 11.51 -5.48 -7.66
C ALA A 356 10.27 -4.61 -7.35
N ASP A 357 9.71 -4.74 -6.13
CA ASP A 357 8.59 -3.92 -5.66
C ASP A 357 8.75 -3.54 -4.17
N ARG A 358 8.01 -2.51 -3.74
CA ARG A 358 8.01 -2.03 -2.36
C ARG A 358 7.11 -2.82 -1.43
N ASN A 359 6.03 -3.40 -1.95
CA ASN A 359 4.98 -4.04 -1.14
C ASN A 359 5.32 -5.53 -0.95
N VAL A 360 6.15 -5.81 0.05
CA VAL A 360 6.56 -7.17 0.40
C VAL A 360 5.40 -7.87 1.12
N SER A 361 4.94 -9.00 0.62
CA SER A 361 3.83 -9.77 1.20
C SER A 361 4.27 -11.03 1.93
N ALA A 362 5.39 -11.64 1.52
CA ALA A 362 5.89 -12.88 2.10
C ALA A 362 7.40 -12.96 2.05
N LEU A 363 8.01 -13.62 3.02
CA LEU A 363 9.45 -13.88 3.09
C LEU A 363 9.71 -15.34 3.50
N ALA A 364 10.72 -15.94 2.92
CA ALA A 364 11.29 -17.21 3.38
C ALA A 364 12.77 -17.29 3.03
N ALA A 365 13.59 -17.83 3.93
CA ALA A 365 14.99 -18.17 3.63
C ALA A 365 15.11 -19.65 3.33
N ASP A 366 15.84 -20.03 2.28
CA ASP A 366 16.13 -21.42 1.97
C ASP A 366 17.43 -21.91 2.59
N ALA A 367 17.71 -23.20 2.43
CA ALA A 367 18.92 -23.83 2.97
C ALA A 367 20.23 -23.33 2.34
N ALA A 368 20.16 -22.72 1.16
CA ALA A 368 21.30 -22.08 0.50
C ALA A 368 21.55 -20.65 1.01
N GLY A 369 20.68 -20.14 1.92
CA GLY A 369 20.74 -18.78 2.43
C GLY A 369 20.18 -17.72 1.49
N ARG A 370 19.51 -18.14 0.39
CA ARG A 370 18.79 -17.22 -0.48
C ARG A 370 17.51 -16.76 0.19
N LEU A 371 17.14 -15.50 -0.03
CA LEU A 371 15.89 -14.94 0.44
C LEU A 371 14.86 -14.93 -0.69
N TRP A 372 13.75 -15.60 -0.47
CA TRP A 372 12.59 -15.60 -1.33
C TRP A 372 11.65 -14.49 -0.86
N ILE A 373 11.29 -13.57 -1.75
CA ILE A 373 10.53 -12.36 -1.47
C ILE A 373 9.28 -12.36 -2.33
N GLY A 374 8.13 -12.51 -1.70
CA GLY A 374 6.82 -12.40 -2.36
C GLY A 374 6.33 -10.96 -2.34
N TYR A 375 5.70 -10.55 -3.43
CA TYR A 375 5.04 -9.25 -3.56
C TYR A 375 3.53 -9.39 -3.69
N PHE A 376 2.81 -8.36 -3.27
CA PHE A 376 1.35 -8.40 -3.30
C PHE A 376 0.79 -8.49 -4.74
N ASP A 377 1.41 -7.81 -5.71
CA ASP A 377 0.94 -7.75 -7.10
C ASP A 377 2.07 -7.78 -8.16
N ARG A 378 3.33 -8.02 -7.73
CA ARG A 378 4.51 -8.01 -8.61
C ARG A 378 5.30 -9.31 -8.57
N GLY A 379 4.65 -10.41 -8.22
CA GLY A 379 5.23 -11.74 -8.30
C GLY A 379 6.22 -12.08 -7.19
N LEU A 380 7.29 -12.76 -7.57
CA LEU A 380 8.27 -13.38 -6.68
C LEU A 380 9.69 -12.97 -7.07
N GLU A 381 10.53 -12.68 -6.09
CA GLU A 381 11.95 -12.44 -6.26
C GLU A 381 12.77 -13.42 -5.41
N ILE A 382 13.88 -13.90 -5.97
CA ILE A 382 14.84 -14.77 -5.28
C ILE A 382 16.18 -14.03 -5.22
N ALA A 383 16.57 -13.62 -4.03
CA ALA A 383 17.80 -12.88 -3.80
C ALA A 383 18.89 -13.80 -3.24
N GLU A 384 20.07 -13.79 -3.88
CA GLU A 384 21.27 -14.44 -3.36
C GLU A 384 21.73 -13.78 -2.05
N PRO A 385 22.49 -14.50 -1.19
CA PRO A 385 23.03 -13.92 0.03
C PRO A 385 23.73 -12.58 -0.23
N GLY A 386 23.40 -11.56 0.57
CA GLY A 386 23.92 -10.21 0.41
C GLY A 386 23.28 -9.39 -0.71
N PHE A 387 22.24 -9.88 -1.39
CA PHE A 387 21.56 -9.21 -2.52
C PHE A 387 22.49 -8.91 -3.71
N THR A 388 23.49 -9.74 -3.91
CA THR A 388 24.47 -9.58 -4.99
C THR A 388 23.89 -9.90 -6.37
N ARG A 389 22.89 -10.78 -6.42
CA ARG A 389 22.13 -11.17 -7.61
C ARG A 389 20.70 -11.45 -7.20
N THR A 390 19.76 -11.04 -8.04
CA THR A 390 18.33 -11.31 -7.85
C THR A 390 17.72 -11.82 -9.14
N ALA A 391 16.79 -12.78 -9.02
CA ALA A 391 15.94 -13.24 -10.11
C ALA A 391 14.50 -12.85 -9.79
N HIS A 392 13.84 -12.13 -10.69
CA HIS A 392 12.45 -11.70 -10.55
C HIS A 392 11.55 -12.45 -11.52
N LEU A 393 10.49 -13.01 -10.99
CA LEU A 393 9.47 -13.80 -11.69
C LEU A 393 8.13 -13.05 -11.60
N GLU A 394 7.76 -12.37 -12.68
CA GLU A 394 6.49 -11.65 -12.82
C GLU A 394 5.67 -12.29 -13.95
N LYS A 395 5.05 -13.43 -13.66
CA LYS A 395 4.21 -14.18 -14.60
C LYS A 395 3.04 -14.79 -13.85
N GLU A 396 1.89 -14.98 -14.53
CA GLU A 396 0.95 -15.97 -14.04
C GLU A 396 1.68 -17.32 -13.89
N PRO A 397 1.51 -18.03 -12.80
CA PRO A 397 0.56 -17.89 -11.70
C PRO A 397 1.12 -17.22 -10.42
N VAL A 398 2.32 -16.65 -10.44
CA VAL A 398 3.00 -16.13 -9.25
C VAL A 398 2.67 -14.68 -8.89
N TYR A 399 1.66 -14.08 -9.51
CA TYR A 399 1.10 -12.82 -9.02
C TYR A 399 0.44 -13.00 -7.65
N CYS A 400 0.46 -12.00 -6.82
CA CYS A 400 -0.20 -11.97 -5.52
C CYS A 400 0.25 -13.14 -4.62
N VAL A 401 1.50 -13.05 -4.18
CA VAL A 401 2.10 -14.05 -3.27
C VAL A 401 1.56 -13.84 -1.86
N ASN A 402 0.93 -14.87 -1.29
CA ASN A 402 0.39 -14.84 0.07
C ASN A 402 1.35 -15.47 1.10
N ARG A 403 2.01 -16.56 0.73
CA ARG A 403 2.91 -17.30 1.62
C ARG A 403 4.02 -17.98 0.84
N ILE A 404 5.21 -18.03 1.41
CA ILE A 404 6.34 -18.82 0.89
C ILE A 404 6.82 -19.76 1.99
N VAL A 405 7.03 -21.03 1.64
CA VAL A 405 7.60 -22.04 2.52
C VAL A 405 8.79 -22.67 1.80
N ALA A 406 9.98 -22.42 2.31
CA ALA A 406 11.19 -23.08 1.83
C ALA A 406 11.20 -24.54 2.29
N THR A 407 11.59 -25.46 1.39
CA THR A 407 11.72 -26.90 1.63
C THR A 407 13.11 -27.38 1.25
N GLY A 408 13.46 -28.60 1.62
CA GLY A 408 14.73 -29.20 1.16
C GLY A 408 14.80 -29.43 -0.36
N ALA A 409 13.65 -29.46 -1.04
CA ALA A 409 13.55 -29.65 -2.49
C ALA A 409 13.43 -28.31 -3.28
N GLY A 410 13.31 -27.18 -2.59
CA GLY A 410 13.09 -25.87 -3.19
C GLY A 410 12.13 -25.01 -2.38
N ALA A 411 11.05 -24.50 -2.99
CA ALA A 411 10.04 -23.70 -2.29
C ALA A 411 8.62 -24.01 -2.78
N VAL A 412 7.67 -23.80 -1.88
CA VAL A 412 6.24 -23.86 -2.15
C VAL A 412 5.67 -22.46 -1.92
N VAL A 413 4.97 -21.92 -2.91
CA VAL A 413 4.48 -20.55 -2.92
C VAL A 413 2.96 -20.54 -3.07
N ALA A 414 2.26 -20.10 -2.02
CA ALA A 414 0.81 -19.91 -2.06
C ALA A 414 0.49 -18.56 -2.73
N THR A 415 -0.36 -18.61 -3.74
CA THR A 415 -0.74 -17.43 -4.53
C THR A 415 -2.26 -17.31 -4.71
N ALA A 416 -2.73 -16.18 -5.22
CA ALA A 416 -4.14 -16.02 -5.58
C ALA A 416 -4.59 -16.97 -6.71
N ASN A 417 -3.65 -17.51 -7.51
CA ASN A 417 -3.94 -18.30 -8.72
C ASN A 417 -3.56 -19.78 -8.62
N GLY A 418 -3.18 -20.25 -7.45
CA GLY A 418 -2.78 -21.62 -7.19
C GLY A 418 -1.61 -21.73 -6.23
N LEU A 419 -1.07 -22.93 -6.14
CA LEU A 419 0.11 -23.25 -5.36
C LEU A 419 1.27 -23.55 -6.30
N ALA A 420 2.27 -22.67 -6.35
CA ALA A 420 3.44 -22.83 -7.23
C ALA A 420 4.54 -23.62 -6.54
N LEU A 421 5.05 -24.65 -7.18
CA LEU A 421 6.13 -25.51 -6.70
C LEU A 421 7.42 -25.20 -7.45
N PHE A 422 8.46 -24.87 -6.71
CA PHE A 422 9.78 -24.55 -7.24
C PHE A 422 10.81 -25.58 -6.78
N ASP A 423 11.76 -25.88 -7.65
CA ASP A 423 12.91 -26.71 -7.29
C ASP A 423 14.01 -25.92 -6.55
N ALA A 424 15.06 -26.63 -6.16
CA ALA A 424 16.21 -26.06 -5.46
C ALA A 424 16.98 -25.00 -6.29
N SER A 425 16.83 -24.98 -7.62
CA SER A 425 17.41 -23.95 -8.48
C SER A 425 16.61 -22.65 -8.50
N GLY A 426 15.36 -22.68 -8.01
CA GLY A 426 14.40 -21.59 -8.11
C GLY A 426 13.59 -21.60 -9.41
N SER A 427 13.59 -22.72 -10.13
CA SER A 427 12.80 -22.91 -11.35
C SER A 427 11.41 -23.43 -11.01
N LEU A 428 10.36 -22.81 -11.60
CA LEU A 428 8.98 -23.23 -11.45
C LEU A 428 8.78 -24.60 -12.10
N GLN A 429 8.36 -25.60 -11.30
CA GLN A 429 8.13 -26.96 -11.75
C GLN A 429 6.67 -27.23 -12.08
N ARG A 430 5.77 -26.78 -11.21
CA ARG A 430 4.34 -27.06 -11.33
C ARG A 430 3.51 -26.02 -10.58
N VAL A 431 2.27 -25.86 -11.02
CA VAL A 431 1.24 -25.11 -10.29
C VAL A 431 0.07 -26.02 -10.03
N LEU A 432 -0.28 -26.18 -8.76
CA LEU A 432 -1.47 -26.90 -8.35
C LEU A 432 -2.66 -25.96 -8.32
N THR A 433 -3.77 -26.39 -8.90
CA THR A 433 -5.01 -25.64 -9.02
C THR A 433 -6.21 -26.52 -8.68
N ARG A 434 -7.42 -26.01 -8.85
CA ARG A 434 -8.64 -26.83 -8.74
C ARG A 434 -8.66 -28.02 -9.69
N ALA A 435 -8.00 -27.93 -10.83
CA ALA A 435 -7.88 -29.06 -11.78
C ALA A 435 -7.06 -30.20 -11.18
N ASP A 436 -6.18 -29.93 -10.24
CA ASP A 436 -5.35 -30.89 -9.51
C ASP A 436 -5.99 -31.34 -8.19
N GLY A 437 -7.18 -30.84 -7.84
CA GLY A 437 -7.93 -31.25 -6.64
C GLY A 437 -7.92 -30.22 -5.50
N LEU A 438 -7.38 -28.99 -5.69
CA LEU A 438 -7.54 -27.95 -4.69
C LEU A 438 -9.02 -27.54 -4.58
N ILE A 439 -9.49 -27.28 -3.36
CA ILE A 439 -10.87 -26.79 -3.14
C ILE A 439 -11.09 -25.39 -3.74
N ALA A 440 -10.04 -24.56 -3.78
CA ALA A 440 -10.02 -23.27 -4.45
C ALA A 440 -8.62 -22.94 -4.99
N ASN A 441 -8.52 -22.09 -6.04
CA ASN A 441 -7.23 -21.67 -6.56
C ASN A 441 -6.51 -20.68 -5.64
N HIS A 442 -7.26 -19.81 -4.96
CA HIS A 442 -6.67 -18.84 -4.05
C HIS A 442 -6.13 -19.57 -2.80
N ALA A 443 -4.83 -19.86 -2.78
CA ALA A 443 -4.14 -20.39 -1.63
C ALA A 443 -3.74 -19.23 -0.70
N THR A 444 -4.22 -19.24 0.54
CA THR A 444 -3.90 -18.23 1.55
C THR A 444 -2.68 -18.62 2.37
N ASP A 445 -2.51 -19.90 2.69
CA ASP A 445 -1.37 -20.44 3.43
C ASP A 445 -1.04 -21.85 2.99
N VAL A 446 0.15 -22.33 3.31
CA VAL A 446 0.58 -23.70 3.04
C VAL A 446 1.56 -24.21 4.10
N LEU A 447 1.43 -25.48 4.43
CA LEU A 447 2.42 -26.24 5.18
C LEU A 447 2.94 -27.38 4.30
N ALA A 448 4.26 -27.54 4.27
CA ALA A 448 4.91 -28.68 3.65
C ALA A 448 5.18 -29.75 4.73
N GLY A 449 4.66 -30.95 4.46
CA GLY A 449 4.84 -32.09 5.31
C GLY A 449 5.85 -33.11 4.74
N PRO A 450 6.00 -34.27 5.40
CA PRO A 450 6.86 -35.36 4.93
C PRO A 450 6.46 -35.85 3.53
N GLU A 451 7.43 -36.40 2.79
CA GLU A 451 7.22 -37.04 1.49
C GLU A 451 6.53 -36.15 0.43
N GLY A 452 6.65 -34.83 0.57
CA GLY A 452 6.05 -33.86 -0.34
C GLY A 452 4.55 -33.66 -0.13
N SER A 453 3.99 -34.11 1.01
CA SER A 453 2.61 -33.79 1.36
C SER A 453 2.45 -32.31 1.66
N LEU A 454 1.27 -31.77 1.30
CA LEU A 454 0.96 -30.34 1.48
C LEU A 454 -0.40 -30.20 2.17
N THR A 455 -0.47 -29.26 3.10
CA THR A 455 -1.73 -28.80 3.69
C THR A 455 -1.94 -27.37 3.23
N ILE A 456 -3.00 -27.09 2.49
CA ILE A 456 -3.22 -25.84 1.78
C ILE A 456 -4.48 -25.17 2.33
N ALA A 457 -4.34 -23.97 2.85
CA ALA A 457 -5.45 -23.11 3.27
C ALA A 457 -6.01 -22.31 2.09
N THR A 458 -7.31 -22.15 2.07
CA THR A 458 -8.02 -21.36 1.04
C THR A 458 -9.24 -20.64 1.65
N PRO A 459 -9.86 -19.67 0.94
CA PRO A 459 -11.15 -19.11 1.36
C PRO A 459 -12.32 -20.09 1.36
N ALA A 460 -12.14 -21.32 0.82
CA ALA A 460 -13.19 -22.35 0.74
C ALA A 460 -12.97 -23.51 1.72
N GLY A 461 -11.84 -23.55 2.43
CA GLY A 461 -11.47 -24.63 3.34
C GLY A 461 -9.99 -24.99 3.24
N ILE A 462 -9.65 -26.19 3.69
CA ILE A 462 -8.31 -26.76 3.68
C ILE A 462 -8.28 -27.91 2.67
N THR A 463 -7.22 -28.00 1.88
CA THR A 463 -6.92 -29.17 1.05
C THR A 463 -5.71 -29.90 1.62
N PHE A 464 -5.82 -31.19 1.88
CA PHE A 464 -4.71 -32.11 2.13
C PHE A 464 -4.33 -32.73 0.81
N PHE A 465 -3.12 -32.53 0.35
CA PHE A 465 -2.59 -33.00 -0.92
C PHE A 465 -1.40 -33.94 -0.68
N GLY A 466 -1.42 -35.13 -1.25
CA GLY A 466 -0.35 -36.09 -1.06
C GLY A 466 -0.37 -37.22 -2.10
N ARG A 467 0.40 -38.29 -1.89
CA ARG A 467 0.49 -39.44 -2.83
C ARG A 467 -0.84 -40.10 -3.11
N GLY A 468 -1.77 -40.05 -2.16
CA GLY A 468 -3.13 -40.63 -2.30
C GLY A 468 -4.14 -39.72 -2.99
N GLY A 469 -3.72 -38.57 -3.49
CA GLY A 469 -4.59 -37.54 -4.08
C GLY A 469 -4.87 -36.37 -3.16
N ALA A 470 -6.00 -35.68 -3.41
CA ALA A 470 -6.43 -34.52 -2.65
C ALA A 470 -7.70 -34.81 -1.85
N ALA A 471 -7.72 -34.38 -0.59
CA ALA A 471 -8.91 -34.42 0.27
C ALA A 471 -9.16 -33.01 0.85
N SER A 472 -10.44 -32.63 0.99
CA SER A 472 -10.80 -31.30 1.44
C SER A 472 -11.59 -31.31 2.74
N LEU A 473 -11.29 -30.34 3.63
CA LEU A 473 -11.95 -30.12 4.90
C LEU A 473 -12.51 -28.70 4.93
N TYR A 474 -13.80 -28.55 5.22
CA TYR A 474 -14.50 -27.27 5.26
C TYR A 474 -15.62 -27.28 6.31
N ALA A 475 -16.44 -26.24 6.41
CA ALA A 475 -17.42 -26.06 7.49
C ALA A 475 -18.37 -27.26 7.68
N PHE A 476 -18.76 -27.95 6.59
CA PHE A 476 -19.56 -29.17 6.67
C PHE A 476 -18.89 -30.30 7.49
N HIS A 477 -17.56 -30.33 7.53
CA HIS A 477 -16.76 -31.28 8.30
C HIS A 477 -16.40 -30.76 9.72
N GLY A 478 -17.01 -29.65 10.16
CA GLY A 478 -16.81 -29.07 11.49
C GLY A 478 -15.81 -27.95 11.57
N LEU A 479 -15.20 -27.51 10.46
CA LEU A 479 -14.33 -26.35 10.46
C LEU A 479 -15.14 -25.09 10.85
N VAL A 480 -14.62 -24.30 11.78
CA VAL A 480 -15.36 -23.16 12.36
C VAL A 480 -15.77 -22.12 11.31
N HIS A 481 -14.98 -21.99 10.25
CA HIS A 481 -15.27 -21.12 9.11
C HIS A 481 -14.48 -21.56 7.87
N ASN A 482 -15.05 -21.44 6.66
CA ASN A 482 -14.39 -21.86 5.42
C ASN A 482 -13.16 -21.02 5.06
N HIS A 483 -13.18 -19.73 5.35
CA HIS A 483 -12.07 -18.85 5.01
C HIS A 483 -10.92 -19.05 6.02
N VAL A 484 -9.94 -19.86 5.63
CA VAL A 484 -8.73 -20.15 6.40
C VAL A 484 -7.63 -19.18 5.99
N TYR A 485 -7.08 -18.45 6.94
CA TYR A 485 -5.97 -17.51 6.71
C TYR A 485 -4.62 -18.08 7.05
N ALA A 486 -4.53 -18.85 8.13
CA ALA A 486 -3.27 -19.31 8.68
C ALA A 486 -3.35 -20.76 9.15
N LEU A 487 -2.25 -21.49 8.95
CA LEU A 487 -2.06 -22.85 9.40
C LEU A 487 -0.81 -22.96 10.28
N ALA A 488 -0.89 -23.80 11.31
CA ALA A 488 0.30 -24.21 12.05
C ALA A 488 0.17 -25.68 12.45
N ALA A 489 1.25 -26.45 12.37
CA ALA A 489 1.27 -27.85 12.72
C ALA A 489 2.39 -28.20 13.73
N GLY A 490 2.14 -29.21 14.56
CA GLY A 490 3.12 -29.73 15.48
C GLY A 490 2.53 -30.68 16.52
N GLY A 491 3.32 -31.66 16.98
CA GLY A 491 2.85 -32.65 17.96
C GLY A 491 1.69 -33.52 17.46
N GLY A 492 1.61 -33.80 16.16
CA GLY A 492 0.52 -34.56 15.54
C GLY A 492 -0.77 -33.76 15.28
N ARG A 493 -0.82 -32.51 15.71
CA ARG A 493 -1.99 -31.61 15.61
C ARG A 493 -1.78 -30.53 14.54
N LEU A 494 -2.83 -30.24 13.79
CA LEU A 494 -2.95 -29.07 12.91
C LEU A 494 -3.90 -28.04 13.56
N VAL A 495 -3.53 -26.79 13.50
CA VAL A 495 -4.36 -25.65 13.93
C VAL A 495 -4.64 -24.76 12.73
N ALA A 496 -5.91 -24.43 12.52
CA ALA A 496 -6.38 -23.59 11.45
C ALA A 496 -6.99 -22.29 12.01
N GLY A 497 -6.38 -21.15 11.66
CA GLY A 497 -6.88 -19.82 11.94
C GLY A 497 -7.76 -19.33 10.81
N THR A 498 -8.97 -18.95 11.12
CA THR A 498 -10.00 -18.58 10.15
C THR A 498 -10.54 -17.16 10.39
N LEU A 499 -11.44 -16.72 9.51
CA LEU A 499 -12.20 -15.47 9.72
C LEU A 499 -13.19 -15.60 10.90
N GLY A 500 -13.61 -16.82 11.26
CA GLY A 500 -14.63 -17.09 12.28
C GLY A 500 -14.09 -17.64 13.60
N GLY A 501 -12.77 -17.83 13.75
CA GLY A 501 -12.16 -18.42 14.95
C GLY A 501 -11.02 -19.38 14.61
N VAL A 502 -10.73 -20.29 15.55
CA VAL A 502 -9.68 -21.30 15.43
C VAL A 502 -10.32 -22.70 15.46
N SER A 503 -9.85 -23.59 14.59
CA SER A 503 -10.13 -25.02 14.68
C SER A 503 -8.85 -25.82 14.92
N THR A 504 -8.89 -26.79 15.82
CA THR A 504 -7.85 -27.80 15.97
C THR A 504 -8.27 -29.07 15.22
N ILE A 505 -7.32 -29.69 14.55
CA ILE A 505 -7.54 -30.79 13.64
C ILE A 505 -6.50 -31.88 13.96
N ASP A 506 -6.96 -33.05 14.33
CA ASP A 506 -6.15 -34.24 14.58
C ASP A 506 -6.57 -35.34 13.59
N GLU A 507 -5.62 -35.98 12.93
CA GLU A 507 -5.86 -37.02 11.92
C GLU A 507 -6.90 -36.63 10.84
N GLY A 508 -6.90 -35.37 10.42
CA GLY A 508 -7.82 -34.84 9.40
C GLY A 508 -9.25 -34.59 9.88
N ARG A 509 -9.51 -34.66 11.18
CA ARG A 509 -10.81 -34.36 11.81
C ARG A 509 -10.73 -33.16 12.75
N VAL A 510 -11.75 -32.30 12.71
CA VAL A 510 -11.86 -31.19 13.65
C VAL A 510 -12.15 -31.74 15.06
N THR A 511 -11.28 -31.44 16.00
CA THR A 511 -11.38 -31.93 17.41
C THR A 511 -11.86 -30.84 18.36
N ALA A 512 -11.59 -29.56 18.06
CA ALA A 512 -12.15 -28.43 18.82
C ALA A 512 -12.23 -27.18 17.95
N SER A 513 -13.14 -26.27 18.32
CA SER A 513 -13.32 -24.98 17.68
C SER A 513 -13.48 -23.89 18.73
N TYR A 514 -12.74 -22.79 18.57
CA TYR A 514 -12.69 -21.66 19.51
C TYR A 514 -13.17 -20.40 18.81
N THR A 515 -14.11 -19.72 19.43
CA THR A 515 -14.64 -18.42 19.00
C THR A 515 -14.74 -17.49 20.21
N THR A 516 -14.97 -16.21 19.98
CA THR A 516 -15.27 -15.26 21.08
C THR A 516 -16.56 -15.60 21.84
N ALA A 517 -17.43 -16.43 21.26
CA ALA A 517 -18.68 -16.83 21.90
C ALA A 517 -18.55 -18.04 22.83
N ASN A 518 -17.59 -18.95 22.57
CA ASN A 518 -17.44 -20.21 23.32
C ASN A 518 -16.11 -20.35 24.07
N SER A 519 -15.24 -19.36 23.98
CA SER A 519 -13.92 -19.40 24.61
C SER A 519 -13.45 -18.00 25.00
N SER A 520 -12.27 -17.91 25.64
CA SER A 520 -11.59 -16.64 25.93
C SER A 520 -10.78 -16.08 24.74
N LEU A 521 -11.09 -16.50 23.52
CA LEU A 521 -10.50 -15.93 22.29
C LEU A 521 -10.91 -14.46 22.17
N GLY A 522 -9.94 -13.54 22.09
CA GLY A 522 -10.21 -12.11 22.09
C GLY A 522 -10.75 -11.55 20.77
N HIS A 523 -10.58 -12.28 19.66
CA HIS A 523 -11.06 -11.89 18.34
C HIS A 523 -11.17 -13.10 17.40
N ASN A 524 -12.21 -13.15 16.57
CA ASN A 524 -12.46 -14.30 15.70
C ASN A 524 -11.59 -14.33 14.44
N TRP A 525 -11.18 -13.18 13.91
CA TRP A 525 -10.35 -13.16 12.71
C TRP A 525 -8.88 -13.39 13.08
N ILE A 526 -8.40 -14.59 12.74
CA ILE A 526 -7.03 -15.04 12.99
C ILE A 526 -6.21 -14.84 11.72
N THR A 527 -5.20 -14.01 11.79
CA THR A 527 -4.38 -13.60 10.65
C THR A 527 -3.06 -14.35 10.54
N ALA A 528 -2.54 -14.84 11.66
CA ALA A 528 -1.28 -15.56 11.73
C ALA A 528 -1.30 -16.63 12.82
N LEU A 529 -0.56 -17.72 12.63
CA LEU A 529 -0.39 -18.79 13.61
C LEU A 529 1.07 -19.23 13.66
N ALA A 530 1.53 -19.56 14.86
CA ALA A 530 2.83 -20.18 15.09
C ALA A 530 2.76 -21.11 16.29
N ARG A 531 3.72 -22.05 16.38
CA ARG A 531 3.92 -22.91 17.56
C ARG A 531 5.03 -22.35 18.44
N ASP A 532 4.82 -22.33 19.75
CA ASP A 532 5.80 -21.95 20.78
C ASP A 532 5.92 -23.06 21.83
N GLY A 533 6.86 -23.98 21.62
CA GLY A 533 6.95 -25.18 22.44
C GLY A 533 5.70 -26.04 22.29
N GLU A 534 4.90 -26.15 23.36
CA GLU A 534 3.62 -26.88 23.33
C GLU A 534 2.39 -25.96 23.25
N GLU A 535 2.61 -24.63 23.29
CA GLU A 535 1.57 -23.62 23.14
C GLU A 535 1.43 -23.20 21.69
N TRP A 536 0.28 -22.62 21.36
CA TRP A 536 0.01 -22.00 20.07
C TRP A 536 -0.07 -20.49 20.24
N VAL A 537 0.50 -19.78 19.30
CA VAL A 537 0.50 -18.31 19.26
C VAL A 537 -0.30 -17.88 18.04
N ALA A 538 -1.30 -17.02 18.26
CA ALA A 538 -2.17 -16.52 17.23
C ALA A 538 -2.07 -15.00 17.14
N GLY A 539 -1.82 -14.47 15.94
CA GLY A 539 -2.04 -13.08 15.58
C GLY A 539 -3.50 -12.87 15.16
N THR A 540 -4.10 -11.79 15.59
CA THR A 540 -5.51 -11.47 15.32
C THR A 540 -5.65 -10.10 14.64
N TYR A 541 -6.79 -9.85 14.03
CA TYR A 541 -7.14 -8.55 13.43
C TYR A 541 -7.82 -7.59 14.43
N GLY A 542 -7.60 -7.73 15.73
CA GLY A 542 -8.27 -6.82 16.68
C GLY A 542 -7.89 -7.00 18.13
N ALA A 543 -7.28 -8.15 18.52
CA ALA A 543 -6.90 -8.44 19.89
C ALA A 543 -5.39 -8.67 20.06
N GLY A 544 -4.58 -8.30 19.07
CA GLY A 544 -3.13 -8.49 19.10
C GLY A 544 -2.73 -9.94 19.02
N VAL A 545 -1.73 -10.31 19.81
CA VAL A 545 -1.20 -11.67 19.89
C VAL A 545 -1.79 -12.39 21.08
N LEU A 546 -2.39 -13.55 20.82
CA LEU A 546 -3.00 -14.43 21.82
C LEU A 546 -2.18 -15.72 21.92
N ARG A 547 -2.24 -16.38 23.06
CA ARG A 547 -1.63 -17.70 23.30
C ARG A 547 -2.69 -18.70 23.73
N LEU A 548 -2.66 -19.90 23.14
CA LEU A 548 -3.45 -21.04 23.56
C LEU A 548 -2.55 -21.95 24.40
N ASP A 549 -2.87 -22.09 25.67
CA ASP A 549 -2.14 -22.97 26.58
C ASP A 549 -2.50 -24.45 26.42
N ARG A 550 -1.82 -25.33 27.17
CA ARG A 550 -2.05 -26.78 27.15
C ARG A 550 -3.45 -27.19 27.61
N ASP A 551 -4.08 -26.35 28.45
CA ASP A 551 -5.43 -26.59 28.95
C ASP A 551 -6.53 -26.14 28.01
N GLY A 552 -6.17 -25.66 26.81
CA GLY A 552 -7.11 -25.18 25.80
C GLY A 552 -7.68 -23.79 26.09
N ARG A 553 -7.00 -22.98 26.90
CA ARG A 553 -7.43 -21.61 27.25
C ARG A 553 -6.64 -20.59 26.48
N TRP A 554 -7.35 -19.65 25.85
CA TRP A 554 -6.76 -18.50 25.21
C TRP A 554 -6.41 -17.43 26.24
N ARG A 555 -5.21 -16.86 26.13
CA ARG A 555 -4.72 -15.78 26.99
C ARG A 555 -4.22 -14.63 26.15
N SER A 556 -4.63 -13.42 26.52
CA SER A 556 -4.04 -12.16 26.02
C SER A 556 -2.88 -11.75 26.93
N SER A 557 -1.94 -10.99 26.39
CA SER A 557 -0.89 -10.37 27.19
C SER A 557 -1.41 -9.05 27.77
N PRO A 558 -1.39 -8.87 29.10
CA PRO A 558 -1.94 -7.66 29.73
C PRO A 558 -1.15 -6.39 29.40
N ASP A 559 0.09 -6.52 28.96
CA ASP A 559 0.98 -5.44 28.54
C ASP A 559 0.94 -5.15 27.01
N TRP A 560 0.03 -5.82 26.27
CA TRP A 560 -0.19 -5.48 24.87
C TRP A 560 -0.82 -4.09 24.74
N GLN A 561 -0.02 -3.14 24.24
CA GLN A 561 -0.46 -1.76 24.03
C GLN A 561 -0.58 -1.52 22.52
N GLY A 562 -1.80 -1.42 22.02
CA GLY A 562 -1.98 -1.12 20.60
C GLY A 562 -3.33 -1.56 20.06
N ARG A 563 -3.57 -1.28 18.77
CA ARG A 563 -4.84 -1.58 18.09
C ARG A 563 -5.08 -3.08 17.85
N GLY A 564 -4.08 -3.91 18.10
CA GLY A 564 -4.22 -5.36 18.00
C GLY A 564 -4.33 -5.94 16.57
N GLU A 565 -4.08 -5.15 15.55
CA GLU A 565 -4.15 -5.58 14.14
C GLU A 565 -2.81 -6.18 13.72
N ILE A 566 -2.74 -7.51 13.60
CA ILE A 566 -1.57 -8.25 13.12
C ILE A 566 -1.76 -8.56 11.64
N ASN A 567 -0.74 -8.25 10.83
CA ASN A 567 -0.74 -8.57 9.40
C ASN A 567 -0.75 -10.08 9.16
N PRO A 568 -1.38 -10.55 8.06
CA PRO A 568 -1.38 -11.96 7.71
C PRO A 568 0.04 -12.53 7.66
N HIS A 569 0.23 -13.69 8.29
CA HIS A 569 1.50 -14.43 8.40
C HIS A 569 2.68 -13.67 9.03
N ALA A 570 2.50 -12.43 9.47
CA ALA A 570 3.54 -11.62 10.09
C ALA A 570 3.76 -11.98 11.57
N LEU A 571 4.03 -13.25 11.83
CA LEU A 571 4.30 -13.80 13.18
C LEU A 571 5.49 -14.76 13.12
N ARG A 572 6.50 -14.50 13.94
CA ARG A 572 7.68 -15.35 14.03
C ARG A 572 8.03 -15.64 15.48
N VAL A 573 8.16 -16.92 15.82
CA VAL A 573 8.59 -17.38 17.15
C VAL A 573 10.05 -17.81 17.07
N THR A 574 10.87 -17.32 17.99
CA THR A 574 12.28 -17.68 18.15
C THR A 574 12.57 -18.08 19.59
N PRO A 575 13.75 -18.68 19.89
CA PRO A 575 14.15 -18.94 21.27
C PRO A 575 14.26 -17.69 22.13
N ALA A 576 14.53 -16.53 21.55
CA ALA A 576 14.75 -15.27 22.26
C ALA A 576 13.49 -14.38 22.36
N ALA A 577 12.60 -14.45 21.36
CA ALA A 577 11.47 -13.55 21.25
C ALA A 577 10.30 -14.10 20.41
N ILE A 578 9.15 -13.44 20.52
CA ILE A 578 8.06 -13.54 19.54
C ILE A 578 7.96 -12.20 18.83
N TYR A 579 8.01 -12.20 17.51
CA TYR A 579 7.86 -11.03 16.66
C TYR A 579 6.50 -11.05 15.99
N ALA A 580 5.80 -9.92 16.02
CA ALA A 580 4.52 -9.76 15.34
C ALA A 580 4.50 -8.46 14.52
N GLY A 581 4.26 -8.57 13.23
CA GLY A 581 4.14 -7.44 12.32
C GLY A 581 2.73 -6.84 12.40
N THR A 582 2.65 -5.55 12.70
CA THR A 582 1.37 -4.86 12.87
C THR A 582 0.99 -4.05 11.63
N LEU A 583 -0.30 -3.79 11.49
CA LEU A 583 -0.84 -2.89 10.48
C LEU A 583 -0.76 -1.42 10.97
N GLY A 584 0.41 -0.78 10.84
CA GLY A 584 0.58 0.64 11.14
C GLY A 584 1.12 0.99 12.54
N GLN A 585 1.61 0.00 13.31
CA GLN A 585 2.25 0.24 14.62
C GLN A 585 3.71 -0.25 14.68
N GLY A 586 4.25 -0.72 13.56
CA GLY A 586 5.61 -1.26 13.47
C GLY A 586 5.69 -2.73 13.87
N LEU A 587 6.82 -3.12 14.45
CA LEU A 587 7.11 -4.48 14.90
C LEU A 587 6.85 -4.60 16.40
N ALA A 588 5.93 -5.46 16.79
CA ALA A 588 5.76 -5.86 18.18
C ALA A 588 6.73 -6.99 18.51
N ILE A 589 7.42 -6.88 19.65
CA ILE A 589 8.44 -7.81 20.12
C ILE A 589 8.12 -8.23 21.54
N TYR A 590 7.82 -9.50 21.75
CA TYR A 590 7.78 -10.10 23.08
C TYR A 590 9.16 -10.62 23.44
N ARG A 591 9.81 -9.98 24.39
CA ARG A 591 11.14 -10.38 24.87
C ARG A 591 10.99 -11.43 25.94
N ARG A 592 11.48 -12.66 25.71
CA ARG A 592 11.40 -13.73 26.71
C ARG A 592 12.17 -13.41 28.00
N ALA A 593 13.28 -12.70 27.88
CA ALA A 593 14.09 -12.29 29.01
C ALA A 593 13.34 -11.38 30.01
N THR A 594 12.39 -10.57 29.55
CA THR A 594 11.63 -9.63 30.40
C THR A 594 10.17 -10.01 30.55
N GLY A 595 9.65 -10.92 29.73
CA GLY A 595 8.25 -11.31 29.71
C GLY A 595 7.31 -10.19 29.20
N ARG A 596 7.81 -9.20 28.46
CA ARG A 596 7.05 -8.02 28.07
C ARG A 596 7.06 -7.78 26.56
N TRP A 597 5.97 -7.17 26.08
CA TRP A 597 5.86 -6.63 24.72
C TRP A 597 6.46 -5.22 24.64
N THR A 598 7.17 -4.97 23.54
CA THR A 598 7.66 -3.64 23.16
C THR A 598 7.32 -3.42 21.68
N PHE A 599 7.11 -2.16 21.27
CA PHE A 599 6.82 -1.83 19.88
C PHE A 599 7.99 -1.06 19.29
N TRP A 600 8.57 -1.63 18.24
CA TRP A 600 9.66 -1.02 17.51
C TRP A 600 9.09 -0.28 16.30
N LYS A 601 9.37 1.01 16.20
CA LYS A 601 8.85 1.90 15.14
C LYS A 601 9.96 2.61 14.38
N ASP A 602 11.13 2.74 15.00
CA ASP A 602 12.25 3.49 14.45
C ASP A 602 12.92 2.71 13.32
N ASN A 603 13.38 3.45 12.29
CA ASN A 603 14.13 2.89 11.16
C ASN A 603 13.39 1.83 10.32
N LEU A 604 12.08 1.78 10.41
CA LEU A 604 11.23 1.04 9.48
C LEU A 604 10.81 1.97 8.33
N PRO A 605 10.83 1.51 7.07
CA PRO A 605 10.38 2.33 5.94
C PRO A 605 8.86 2.52 5.91
N SER A 606 8.14 1.70 6.68
CA SER A 606 6.71 1.82 6.99
C SER A 606 6.42 1.17 8.34
N LEU A 607 5.36 1.63 8.99
CA LEU A 607 4.85 1.03 10.23
C LEU A 607 3.94 -0.19 9.97
N SER A 608 3.64 -0.52 8.71
CA SER A 608 2.97 -1.76 8.32
C SER A 608 4.01 -2.84 8.04
N VAL A 609 4.31 -3.70 9.02
CA VAL A 609 5.23 -4.84 8.87
C VAL A 609 4.43 -6.04 8.42
N THR A 610 4.61 -6.46 7.17
CA THR A 610 3.78 -7.44 6.46
C THR A 610 4.36 -8.85 6.45
N ALA A 611 5.68 -8.99 6.60
CA ALA A 611 6.35 -10.29 6.61
C ALA A 611 7.57 -10.28 7.52
N ILE A 612 7.88 -11.42 8.14
CA ILE A 612 9.01 -11.57 9.07
C ILE A 612 9.73 -12.89 8.79
N GLU A 613 11.03 -12.83 8.55
CA GLU A 613 11.89 -14.01 8.44
C GLU A 613 13.17 -13.83 9.23
N LEU A 614 13.62 -14.90 9.90
CA LEU A 614 14.90 -14.94 10.59
C LEU A 614 15.80 -15.98 9.95
N SER A 615 16.96 -15.55 9.46
CA SER A 615 17.95 -16.43 8.86
C SER A 615 19.36 -15.98 9.23
N GLY A 616 20.20 -16.92 9.69
CA GLY A 616 21.59 -16.62 10.08
C GLY A 616 21.75 -15.56 11.16
N GLY A 617 20.79 -15.41 12.07
CA GLY A 617 20.79 -14.37 13.12
C GLY A 617 20.43 -12.97 12.62
N VAL A 618 19.98 -12.86 11.36
CA VAL A 618 19.50 -11.62 10.75
C VAL A 618 17.99 -11.71 10.58
N LEU A 619 17.29 -10.71 11.11
CA LEU A 619 15.86 -10.55 10.93
C LEU A 619 15.59 -9.72 9.67
N TYR A 620 14.77 -10.26 8.79
CA TYR A 620 14.27 -9.61 7.59
C TYR A 620 12.81 -9.20 7.84
N LEU A 621 12.53 -7.91 7.69
CA LEU A 621 11.21 -7.33 7.93
C LEU A 621 10.68 -6.75 6.62
N GLY A 622 9.73 -7.43 6.01
CA GLY A 622 8.96 -6.93 4.87
C GLY A 622 7.96 -5.89 5.35
N THR A 623 7.80 -4.84 4.57
CA THR A 623 6.80 -3.80 4.79
C THR A 623 6.07 -3.50 3.48
N ASP A 624 5.02 -2.70 3.53
CA ASP A 624 4.37 -2.15 2.32
C ASP A 624 5.21 -1.05 1.63
N ASN A 625 6.44 -0.80 2.12
CA ASN A 625 7.35 0.21 1.57
C ASN A 625 8.81 -0.25 1.53
N GLY A 626 9.08 -1.53 1.32
CA GLY A 626 10.42 -2.10 1.22
C GLY A 626 10.74 -3.11 2.31
N LEU A 627 11.99 -3.52 2.37
CA LEU A 627 12.52 -4.55 3.26
C LEU A 627 13.60 -3.96 4.17
N VAL A 628 13.58 -4.34 5.43
CA VAL A 628 14.63 -4.03 6.40
C VAL A 628 15.39 -5.31 6.76
N ARG A 629 16.70 -5.19 6.89
CA ARG A 629 17.60 -6.22 7.37
C ARG A 629 18.28 -5.74 8.65
N VAL A 630 18.14 -6.47 9.74
CA VAL A 630 18.73 -6.10 11.04
C VAL A 630 19.20 -7.34 11.81
N PRO A 631 20.39 -7.34 12.44
CA PRO A 631 20.79 -8.40 13.33
C PRO A 631 19.82 -8.53 14.50
N GLU A 632 19.31 -9.74 14.79
CA GLU A 632 18.34 -10.00 15.88
C GLU A 632 18.87 -9.50 17.23
N ALA A 633 20.15 -9.71 17.51
CA ALA A 633 20.77 -9.28 18.75
C ALA A 633 20.66 -7.77 19.01
N ARG A 634 20.61 -6.94 17.97
CA ARG A 634 20.40 -5.49 18.11
C ARG A 634 18.99 -5.10 18.50
N LEU A 635 18.00 -5.82 17.99
CA LEU A 635 16.60 -5.61 18.40
C LEU A 635 16.34 -6.04 19.82
N LEU A 636 17.13 -7.01 20.33
CA LEU A 636 16.99 -7.56 21.66
C LEU A 636 17.87 -6.86 22.70
N ALA A 637 18.78 -5.99 22.27
CA ALA A 637 19.56 -5.17 23.20
C ALA A 637 18.63 -4.29 24.06
N PRO A 638 18.98 -4.06 25.35
CA PRO A 638 18.17 -3.29 26.28
C PRO A 638 17.96 -1.84 25.87
#